data_4fb30db1e7b22e9ec12545d06a380041
#
_entry.id   4fb30db1e7b22e9ec12545d06a380041
#
_cell.length_a   1.000
_cell.length_b   1.000
_cell.length_c   1.000
_cell.angle_alpha   90.00
_cell.angle_beta   90.00
_cell.angle_gamma   90.00
#
_symmetry.space_group_name_H-M   'P 1'
#
loop_
_entity.id
_entity.type
_entity.pdbx_description
1 polymer ?
#
loop_
_entity_poly.entity_id
_entity_poly.type
_entity_poly.pdbx_seq_one_letter_code
_entity_poly.pdbx_strand_id
1 'polypeptide(L)'
;MDIEVLLVNQSDTPDIDSGELSGRLTEKGFTLTYITNVDFKSKKIISALDKCADNEEKPSVVILANALSDKGSDSFKRHFSEVVAQAEKAEKPKAPKYYWKKRNKALRNAKKLKLSDERVEEIKESFRLYRKKSKIFNLGDLGNGCKGFCFMYKGMQVAVLPRTKYTLSNVEDMLAAAAEKTVEVFKENEEKYPGGFSRVEYIPPKKGLKYRFIPMRGDSGKEIVRKSVALVSLAVFFGALSMLFYNMVYLSYLNKEKMNDIQMIYHNTTEENKTQDGEKKPSEEEKVDWGKLKSINDEIVGWIEVDNTNIDYPVLYHEGDSRSSQYYLYRDYRGDPDDWGSIFVDYRSTKSTKSKNVVMHGHHMNDGTMFADMLKYGTYSIDMNFYKKSPVITFNTPDGDAAYKIISVFKTNTLSGHGEFFNYMIGEFQNEKDFMNYVYNVRIRSMVNCPVDVNEDDSLITLSTCSYEYTDFRTVIVARKVRNGESAKVDVSQASSNNNAVWPQIYYDRNGGTRPKVTDFCTAYDAGQIDWYSGDYDFKEQKIVEATTAPVATDAQGNTIKETQPQTTQPATQAKVYVTVKFVNYDGTKVISEQKVEVGKSAKAPEDPVMPSDDYYDYVFKGWQLDFKEVYSDMIIAPNFEPVLKVKPTETQAEEVAAE
;
A
#
# COMPACT_ATOMS: atom_id res chain seq x y z
N MET A 1 -60.65 28.67 18.11
CA MET A 1 -59.65 27.78 17.61
C MET A 1 -59.91 27.56 16.14
N ASP A 2 -58.89 27.67 15.31
CA ASP A 2 -59.00 27.54 13.85
C ASP A 2 -59.02 26.07 13.43
N ILE A 3 -59.98 25.73 12.57
CA ILE A 3 -60.21 24.37 12.10
C ILE A 3 -60.16 24.34 10.58
N GLU A 4 -59.45 23.37 10.05
CA GLU A 4 -59.48 23.00 8.64
C GLU A 4 -60.09 21.60 8.49
N VAL A 5 -60.98 21.44 7.50
CA VAL A 5 -61.61 20.16 7.17
C VAL A 5 -60.97 19.66 5.87
N LEU A 6 -60.31 18.50 5.93
CA LEU A 6 -59.85 17.79 4.77
C LEU A 6 -60.84 16.68 4.42
N LEU A 7 -61.66 16.92 3.40
CA LEU A 7 -62.66 15.97 2.94
C LEU A 7 -61.98 14.95 1.98
N VAL A 8 -61.93 13.73 2.41
CA VAL A 8 -61.29 12.65 1.63
C VAL A 8 -62.29 12.10 0.61
N ASN A 9 -61.97 12.26 -0.69
CA ASN A 9 -62.82 11.82 -1.79
C ASN A 9 -62.82 10.30 -1.90
N GLN A 10 -64.00 9.73 -1.73
CA GLN A 10 -64.30 8.31 -1.95
C GLN A 10 -65.64 8.20 -2.71
N SER A 11 -66.08 6.97 -3.04
CA SER A 11 -67.30 6.71 -3.86
C SER A 11 -68.57 7.26 -3.25
N ASP A 12 -68.73 7.83 -2.19
CA ASP A 12 -69.94 8.44 -1.58
C ASP A 12 -69.51 9.58 -0.65
N THR A 13 -68.76 10.54 -1.22
CA THR A 13 -68.33 11.71 -0.50
C THR A 13 -69.56 12.59 -0.16
N PRO A 14 -69.79 12.93 1.09
CA PRO A 14 -70.89 13.78 1.46
C PRO A 14 -70.68 15.21 0.95
N ASP A 15 -71.74 15.90 0.58
CA ASP A 15 -71.70 17.33 0.35
C ASP A 15 -71.81 18.01 1.72
N ILE A 16 -70.90 18.96 1.96
CA ILE A 16 -70.84 19.68 3.22
C ILE A 16 -71.22 21.13 2.96
N ASP A 17 -72.32 21.59 3.59
CA ASP A 17 -72.63 23.00 3.59
C ASP A 17 -71.66 23.77 4.49
N SER A 18 -70.79 24.55 3.86
CA SER A 18 -69.79 25.36 4.56
C SER A 18 -70.37 26.43 5.48
N GLY A 19 -71.54 26.96 5.13
CA GLY A 19 -72.23 27.96 5.95
C GLY A 19 -72.81 27.33 7.21
N GLU A 20 -73.52 26.20 7.06
CA GLU A 20 -74.08 25.45 8.16
C GLU A 20 -73.01 24.94 9.10
N LEU A 21 -71.95 24.33 8.54
CA LEU A 21 -70.77 23.83 9.31
C LEU A 21 -70.06 24.96 10.06
N SER A 22 -69.89 26.13 9.43
CA SER A 22 -69.29 27.30 10.07
C SER A 22 -70.12 27.79 11.24
N GLY A 23 -71.49 27.81 11.08
CA GLY A 23 -72.47 28.18 12.17
C GLY A 23 -72.32 27.20 13.34
N ARG A 24 -72.37 25.89 13.08
CA ARG A 24 -72.27 24.83 14.11
C ARG A 24 -70.90 24.85 14.85
N LEU A 25 -69.82 25.13 14.13
CA LEU A 25 -68.50 25.25 14.73
C LEU A 25 -68.40 26.53 15.60
N THR A 26 -68.94 27.64 15.10
CA THR A 26 -68.97 28.93 15.85
C THR A 26 -69.69 28.79 17.16
N GLU A 27 -70.82 28.10 17.19
CA GLU A 27 -71.54 27.79 18.42
C GLU A 27 -70.72 27.07 19.47
N LYS A 28 -69.73 26.30 19.02
CA LYS A 28 -68.82 25.56 19.88
C LYS A 28 -67.49 26.26 20.10
N GLY A 29 -67.30 27.48 19.63
CA GLY A 29 -66.11 28.33 19.84
C GLY A 29 -64.96 28.01 18.86
N PHE A 30 -65.29 27.49 17.69
CA PHE A 30 -64.31 27.21 16.62
C PHE A 30 -64.54 28.11 15.41
N THR A 31 -63.47 28.38 14.64
CA THR A 31 -63.55 29.16 13.41
C THR A 31 -63.14 28.20 12.24
N LEU A 32 -64.04 28.00 11.31
CA LEU A 32 -63.75 27.22 10.10
C LEU A 32 -62.88 28.06 9.15
N THR A 33 -61.69 27.55 8.83
CA THR A 33 -60.73 28.26 7.94
C THR A 33 -60.93 27.82 6.49
N TYR A 34 -60.84 26.51 6.24
CA TYR A 34 -60.95 25.95 4.87
C TYR A 34 -61.63 24.56 4.92
N ILE A 35 -62.28 24.22 3.79
CA ILE A 35 -62.68 22.84 3.44
C ILE A 35 -61.92 22.46 2.16
N THR A 36 -61.05 21.49 2.25
CA THR A 36 -60.18 21.07 1.13
C THR A 36 -60.47 19.63 0.75
N ASN A 37 -60.74 19.39 -0.54
CA ASN A 37 -60.90 18.01 -1.06
C ASN A 37 -59.58 17.34 -1.26
N VAL A 38 -59.42 16.08 -0.80
CA VAL A 38 -58.19 15.28 -0.89
C VAL A 38 -58.47 13.89 -1.44
N ASP A 39 -57.65 13.43 -2.39
CA ASP A 39 -57.77 12.07 -2.92
C ASP A 39 -57.51 11.02 -1.84
N PHE A 40 -58.27 9.90 -1.89
CA PHE A 40 -58.10 8.74 -1.00
C PHE A 40 -56.81 7.98 -1.30
N LYS A 41 -55.64 8.59 -1.07
CA LYS A 41 -54.31 8.00 -1.14
C LYS A 41 -53.47 8.51 0.02
N SER A 42 -52.83 7.60 0.78
CA SER A 42 -52.03 7.96 1.95
C SER A 42 -51.01 9.09 1.68
N LYS A 43 -50.35 9.09 0.51
CA LYS A 43 -49.40 10.14 0.13
C LYS A 43 -50.06 11.51 -0.07
N LYS A 44 -51.29 11.55 -0.61
CA LYS A 44 -52.03 12.79 -0.83
C LYS A 44 -52.51 13.36 0.47
N ILE A 45 -53.04 12.51 1.37
CA ILE A 45 -53.46 12.88 2.70
C ILE A 45 -52.29 13.43 3.54
N ILE A 46 -51.13 12.77 3.51
CA ILE A 46 -49.92 13.24 4.19
C ILE A 46 -49.50 14.61 3.63
N SER A 47 -49.48 14.75 2.28
CA SER A 47 -49.12 16.01 1.63
C SER A 47 -50.09 17.16 1.99
N ALA A 48 -51.39 16.86 2.14
CA ALA A 48 -52.38 17.85 2.59
C ALA A 48 -52.12 18.25 4.05
N LEU A 49 -51.91 17.29 4.94
CA LEU A 49 -51.57 17.57 6.34
C LEU A 49 -50.25 18.35 6.48
N ASP A 50 -49.26 18.08 5.63
CA ASP A 50 -48.03 18.85 5.60
C ASP A 50 -48.25 20.30 5.18
N LYS A 51 -49.11 20.54 4.17
CA LYS A 51 -49.49 21.88 3.75
C LYS A 51 -50.19 22.64 4.87
N CYS A 52 -51.17 22.05 5.60
CA CYS A 52 -51.81 22.66 6.75
C CYS A 52 -50.76 22.98 7.85
N ALA A 53 -49.79 22.11 8.07
CA ALA A 53 -48.75 22.30 9.11
C ALA A 53 -47.75 23.39 8.77
N ASP A 54 -47.49 23.60 7.47
CA ASP A 54 -46.50 24.55 6.96
C ASP A 54 -47.11 25.90 6.59
N ASN A 55 -48.45 26.07 6.77
CA ASN A 55 -49.17 27.35 6.56
C ASN A 55 -48.81 28.37 7.65
N GLU A 56 -48.70 29.65 7.29
CA GLU A 56 -48.49 30.76 8.25
C GLU A 56 -49.62 30.85 9.28
N GLU A 57 -50.89 30.65 8.86
CA GLU A 57 -52.05 30.53 9.71
C GLU A 57 -52.39 29.07 9.99
N LYS A 58 -51.52 28.40 10.71
CA LYS A 58 -51.62 26.97 11.00
C LYS A 58 -52.87 26.65 11.82
N PRO A 59 -53.77 25.76 11.34
CA PRO A 59 -54.97 25.41 12.09
C PRO A 59 -54.61 24.66 13.39
N SER A 60 -55.40 24.91 14.43
CA SER A 60 -55.28 24.23 15.70
C SER A 60 -55.76 22.78 15.61
N VAL A 61 -56.83 22.58 14.83
CA VAL A 61 -57.50 21.28 14.63
C VAL A 61 -57.69 21.03 13.14
N VAL A 62 -57.35 19.83 12.69
CA VAL A 62 -57.61 19.34 11.32
C VAL A 62 -58.52 18.12 11.41
N ILE A 63 -59.62 18.12 10.67
CA ILE A 63 -60.54 17.01 10.60
C ILE A 63 -60.41 16.32 9.25
N LEU A 64 -59.92 15.09 9.26
CA LEU A 64 -59.93 14.20 8.09
C LEU A 64 -61.29 13.50 8.00
N ALA A 65 -62.20 14.12 7.30
CA ALA A 65 -63.54 13.58 7.10
C ALA A 65 -63.53 12.47 6.04
N ASN A 66 -64.39 11.47 6.20
CA ASN A 66 -64.56 10.35 5.26
C ASN A 66 -63.28 9.55 4.99
N ALA A 67 -62.37 9.49 5.94
CA ALA A 67 -61.05 8.96 5.74
C ALA A 67 -60.88 7.46 6.10
N LEU A 68 -61.84 6.88 6.82
CA LEU A 68 -61.81 5.45 7.24
C LEU A 68 -62.84 4.63 6.49
N SER A 69 -62.55 3.34 6.25
CA SER A 69 -63.55 2.40 5.74
C SER A 69 -64.45 1.86 6.87
N ASP A 70 -65.60 1.30 6.53
CA ASP A 70 -66.67 0.86 7.46
C ASP A 70 -66.21 -0.23 8.46
N LYS A 71 -65.00 -0.74 8.40
CA LYS A 71 -64.48 -1.84 9.25
C LYS A 71 -63.67 -1.39 10.46
N GLY A 72 -63.78 -0.16 10.92
CA GLY A 72 -63.22 0.29 12.20
C GLY A 72 -61.67 0.35 12.28
N SER A 73 -61.08 0.12 13.48
CA SER A 73 -59.67 0.40 13.77
C SER A 73 -58.65 -0.37 12.94
N ASP A 74 -58.95 -1.57 12.45
CA ASP A 74 -58.03 -2.37 11.62
C ASP A 74 -57.95 -1.81 10.19
N SER A 75 -59.03 -1.19 9.73
CA SER A 75 -59.06 -0.46 8.47
C SER A 75 -58.25 0.82 8.55
N PHE A 76 -58.28 1.56 9.66
CA PHE A 76 -57.41 2.70 9.90
C PHE A 76 -55.94 2.34 9.79
N LYS A 77 -55.49 1.30 10.48
CA LYS A 77 -54.10 0.83 10.43
C LYS A 77 -53.66 0.40 9.02
N ARG A 78 -54.54 -0.18 8.24
CA ARG A 78 -54.22 -0.64 6.91
C ARG A 78 -54.14 0.48 5.88
N HIS A 79 -55.11 1.40 5.89
CA HIS A 79 -55.22 2.47 4.90
C HIS A 79 -54.38 3.70 5.26
N PHE A 80 -54.11 3.94 6.54
CA PHE A 80 -53.39 5.11 7.05
C PHE A 80 -52.06 4.75 7.76
N SER A 81 -51.55 3.56 7.53
CA SER A 81 -50.30 3.10 8.15
C SER A 81 -49.13 4.08 7.95
N GLU A 82 -49.08 4.76 6.79
CA GLU A 82 -48.07 5.77 6.54
C GLU A 82 -48.34 7.07 7.31
N VAL A 83 -49.61 7.50 7.43
CA VAL A 83 -50.03 8.69 8.20
C VAL A 83 -49.74 8.44 9.67
N VAL A 84 -50.17 7.28 10.19
CA VAL A 84 -49.88 6.86 11.56
C VAL A 84 -48.38 6.76 11.82
N ALA A 85 -47.60 6.19 10.89
CA ALA A 85 -46.15 6.10 11.01
C ALA A 85 -45.47 7.49 10.95
N GLN A 86 -46.01 8.44 10.14
CA GLN A 86 -45.53 9.82 10.11
C GLN A 86 -45.86 10.56 11.42
N ALA A 87 -47.09 10.45 11.88
CA ALA A 87 -47.53 10.99 13.15
C ALA A 87 -46.73 10.42 14.32
N GLU A 88 -46.55 9.09 14.33
CA GLU A 88 -45.71 8.41 15.29
C GLU A 88 -44.23 8.82 15.21
N LYS A 89 -43.69 9.14 14.02
CA LYS A 89 -42.33 9.67 13.87
C LYS A 89 -42.20 11.13 14.34
N ALA A 90 -43.23 11.92 14.14
CA ALA A 90 -43.25 13.32 14.57
C ALA A 90 -43.38 13.46 16.10
N GLU A 91 -44.11 12.55 16.71
CA GLU A 91 -44.38 12.56 18.15
C GLU A 91 -43.51 11.63 18.98
N LYS A 92 -43.00 10.59 18.34
CA LYS A 92 -42.04 9.65 18.98
C LYS A 92 -40.63 9.95 18.57
N PRO A 93 -39.79 10.48 19.47
CA PRO A 93 -38.38 10.08 19.39
C PRO A 93 -38.36 8.55 19.45
N LYS A 94 -38.03 7.85 18.35
CA LYS A 94 -37.84 6.38 18.40
C LYS A 94 -36.99 6.07 19.61
N ALA A 95 -37.59 5.39 20.60
CA ALA A 95 -36.81 4.90 21.73
C ALA A 95 -35.62 4.16 21.13
N PRO A 96 -34.38 4.56 21.38
CA PRO A 96 -33.23 3.92 20.75
C PRO A 96 -33.36 2.42 21.04
N LYS A 97 -32.97 1.57 20.10
CA LYS A 97 -32.99 0.09 20.26
C LYS A 97 -32.41 -0.35 21.61
N TYR A 98 -31.56 0.50 22.20
CA TYR A 98 -30.97 0.37 23.51
C TYR A 98 -31.81 0.89 24.70
N TYR A 99 -32.94 1.58 24.46
CA TYR A 99 -33.77 2.14 25.54
C TYR A 99 -34.32 1.02 26.43
N TRP A 100 -34.88 -0.03 25.84
CA TRP A 100 -35.34 -1.21 26.53
C TRP A 100 -34.19 -1.97 27.21
N LYS A 101 -33.00 -1.98 26.58
CA LYS A 101 -31.80 -2.57 27.16
C LYS A 101 -31.32 -1.75 28.38
N LYS A 102 -31.38 -0.42 28.30
CA LYS A 102 -31.08 0.49 29.43
C LYS A 102 -32.08 0.32 30.55
N ARG A 103 -33.41 0.31 30.28
CA ARG A 103 -34.45 0.05 31.27
C ARG A 103 -34.22 -1.30 31.97
N ASN A 104 -34.07 -2.37 31.21
CA ASN A 104 -33.88 -3.70 31.77
C ASN A 104 -32.58 -3.81 32.54
N LYS A 105 -31.53 -3.10 32.14
CA LYS A 105 -30.26 -3.01 32.87
C LYS A 105 -30.44 -2.22 34.17
N ALA A 106 -31.16 -1.08 34.13
CA ALA A 106 -31.45 -0.27 35.32
C ALA A 106 -32.27 -1.07 36.34
N LEU A 107 -33.33 -1.76 35.89
CA LEU A 107 -34.15 -2.60 36.79
C LEU A 107 -33.39 -3.83 37.32
N ARG A 108 -32.51 -4.45 36.55
CA ARG A 108 -31.64 -5.53 37.05
C ARG A 108 -30.63 -5.01 38.08
N ASN A 109 -30.07 -3.82 37.85
CA ASN A 109 -29.15 -3.19 38.79
C ASN A 109 -29.88 -2.78 40.07
N ALA A 110 -31.07 -2.23 39.99
CA ALA A 110 -31.91 -1.90 41.13
C ALA A 110 -32.21 -3.17 41.99
N LYS A 111 -32.50 -4.29 41.34
CA LYS A 111 -32.71 -5.58 42.03
C LYS A 111 -31.42 -6.11 42.67
N LYS A 112 -30.26 -6.00 41.98
CA LYS A 112 -28.96 -6.37 42.51
C LYS A 112 -28.55 -5.55 43.74
N LEU A 113 -28.86 -4.24 43.71
CA LEU A 113 -28.54 -3.27 44.77
C LEU A 113 -29.58 -3.28 45.91
N LYS A 114 -30.65 -4.13 45.84
CA LYS A 114 -31.74 -4.21 46.79
C LYS A 114 -32.34 -2.84 47.12
N LEU A 115 -32.55 -2.00 46.07
CA LEU A 115 -33.17 -0.71 46.24
C LEU A 115 -34.61 -0.84 46.76
N SER A 116 -35.10 0.18 47.49
CA SER A 116 -36.48 0.22 47.99
C SER A 116 -37.48 0.16 46.85
N ASP A 117 -38.70 -0.30 47.13
CA ASP A 117 -39.78 -0.42 46.15
C ASP A 117 -40.16 0.95 45.55
N GLU A 118 -40.11 2.02 46.34
CA GLU A 118 -40.29 3.42 45.87
C GLU A 118 -39.24 3.80 44.82
N ARG A 119 -37.97 3.46 45.03
CA ARG A 119 -36.91 3.78 44.06
C ARG A 119 -37.02 2.94 42.80
N VAL A 120 -37.52 1.71 42.90
CA VAL A 120 -37.80 0.84 41.74
C VAL A 120 -38.99 1.39 40.96
N GLU A 121 -40.04 1.92 41.62
CA GLU A 121 -41.18 2.56 40.98
C GLU A 121 -40.79 3.90 40.32
N GLU A 122 -39.94 4.71 40.93
CA GLU A 122 -39.36 5.91 40.28
C GLU A 122 -38.62 5.54 38.94
N ILE A 123 -37.81 4.52 38.97
CA ILE A 123 -37.14 3.99 37.79
C ILE A 123 -38.14 3.50 36.74
N LYS A 124 -39.19 2.78 37.15
CA LYS A 124 -40.24 2.35 36.26
C LYS A 124 -41.03 3.54 35.70
N GLU A 125 -41.33 4.54 36.52
CA GLU A 125 -42.07 5.72 36.12
C GLU A 125 -41.30 6.63 35.18
N SER A 126 -39.99 6.79 35.37
CA SER A 126 -39.14 7.53 34.44
C SER A 126 -39.13 6.92 33.02
N PHE A 127 -39.25 5.60 32.92
CA PHE A 127 -39.42 4.88 31.63
C PHE A 127 -40.91 4.84 31.19
N ARG A 128 -41.89 4.99 32.09
CA ARG A 128 -43.32 4.95 31.79
C ARG A 128 -43.80 6.27 31.18
N LEU A 129 -43.30 7.43 31.68
CA LEU A 129 -43.59 8.74 31.11
C LEU A 129 -43.17 8.80 29.63
N TYR A 130 -42.07 8.20 29.25
CA TYR A 130 -41.65 8.14 27.85
C TYR A 130 -42.57 7.24 26.97
N ARG A 131 -43.23 6.23 27.53
CA ARG A 131 -44.17 5.34 26.83
C ARG A 131 -45.53 5.97 26.61
N LYS A 132 -45.93 6.93 27.42
CA LYS A 132 -47.22 7.61 27.38
C LYS A 132 -47.26 8.77 26.37
N LYS A 133 -46.11 9.22 25.86
CA LYS A 133 -45.98 10.41 24.97
C LYS A 133 -46.38 10.19 23.52
N SER A 134 -46.98 9.09 23.14
CA SER A 134 -47.43 8.89 21.80
C SER A 134 -48.65 8.00 21.78
N LYS A 135 -49.80 8.61 21.61
CA LYS A 135 -51.05 7.85 21.51
C LYS A 135 -51.96 8.40 20.45
N ILE A 136 -52.54 7.48 19.73
CA ILE A 136 -53.76 7.67 18.99
C ILE A 136 -54.87 7.52 20.03
N PHE A 137 -55.74 8.50 20.14
CA PHE A 137 -56.85 8.51 21.08
C PHE A 137 -58.13 8.13 20.35
N ASN A 138 -59.03 7.40 21.02
CA ASN A 138 -60.34 7.11 20.50
C ASN A 138 -61.29 8.27 20.87
N LEU A 139 -61.99 8.84 19.89
CA LEU A 139 -62.95 9.91 20.09
C LEU A 139 -64.26 9.46 20.69
N GLY A 140 -64.47 8.13 20.80
CA GLY A 140 -65.76 7.57 21.23
C GLY A 140 -66.82 7.57 20.14
N ASP A 141 -68.07 7.52 20.53
CA ASP A 141 -69.23 7.61 19.62
C ASP A 141 -69.54 9.08 19.40
N LEU A 142 -69.44 9.53 18.15
CA LEU A 142 -69.74 10.91 17.73
C LEU A 142 -71.20 11.08 17.22
N GLY A 143 -72.02 10.07 17.40
CA GLY A 143 -73.38 9.97 16.88
C GLY A 143 -73.49 8.92 15.78
N ASN A 144 -74.67 8.26 15.74
CA ASN A 144 -75.00 7.22 14.73
C ASN A 144 -74.00 6.09 14.60
N GLY A 145 -73.24 5.75 15.68
CA GLY A 145 -72.22 4.75 15.68
C GLY A 145 -70.92 5.14 15.01
N CYS A 146 -70.69 6.40 14.72
CA CYS A 146 -69.44 6.93 14.17
C CYS A 146 -68.36 6.97 15.25
N LYS A 147 -67.30 6.19 15.07
CA LYS A 147 -66.16 6.10 15.98
C LYS A 147 -64.92 6.59 15.28
N GLY A 148 -64.41 7.78 15.65
CA GLY A 148 -63.22 8.37 15.14
C GLY A 148 -62.01 8.18 16.04
N PHE A 149 -60.86 8.58 15.54
CA PHE A 149 -59.59 8.63 16.27
C PHE A 149 -58.95 10.01 16.12
N CYS A 150 -58.14 10.41 17.10
CA CYS A 150 -57.34 11.63 16.96
C CYS A 150 -55.90 11.42 17.41
N PHE A 151 -55.01 12.22 16.87
CA PHE A 151 -53.57 12.22 17.18
C PHE A 151 -52.96 13.62 16.93
N MET A 152 -51.78 13.87 17.47
CA MET A 152 -51.01 15.07 17.16
C MET A 152 -50.16 14.89 15.90
N TYR A 153 -50.21 15.84 14.98
CA TYR A 153 -49.38 15.90 13.80
C TYR A 153 -48.74 17.27 13.66
N LYS A 154 -47.40 17.36 13.75
CA LYS A 154 -46.62 18.61 13.65
C LYS A 154 -47.22 19.77 14.48
N GLY A 155 -47.79 19.47 15.65
CA GLY A 155 -48.41 20.43 16.57
C GLY A 155 -49.86 20.80 16.26
N MET A 156 -50.54 20.12 15.33
CA MET A 156 -51.97 20.19 15.09
C MET A 156 -52.66 18.99 15.72
N GLN A 157 -53.88 19.17 16.22
CA GLN A 157 -54.75 18.08 16.64
C GLN A 157 -55.50 17.56 15.42
N VAL A 158 -55.28 16.31 15.05
CA VAL A 158 -55.85 15.69 13.83
C VAL A 158 -56.89 14.67 14.24
N ALA A 159 -58.14 14.90 13.88
CA ALA A 159 -59.25 13.96 13.98
C ALA A 159 -59.39 13.18 12.66
N VAL A 160 -59.61 11.86 12.73
CA VAL A 160 -59.85 11.00 11.55
C VAL A 160 -61.20 10.31 11.73
N LEU A 161 -62.09 10.56 10.80
CA LEU A 161 -63.41 10.03 10.84
C LEU A 161 -63.64 8.93 9.82
N PRO A 162 -64.45 7.87 10.15
CA PRO A 162 -64.77 6.84 9.25
C PRO A 162 -65.68 7.29 8.11
N ARG A 163 -65.70 6.53 7.01
CA ARG A 163 -66.73 6.58 6.01
C ARG A 163 -68.02 6.06 6.64
N THR A 164 -68.95 6.95 6.94
CA THR A 164 -70.29 6.57 7.37
C THR A 164 -71.25 6.80 6.23
N LYS A 165 -72.29 5.98 6.12
CA LYS A 165 -73.47 6.34 5.34
C LYS A 165 -74.14 7.50 6.10
N TYR A 166 -73.72 8.70 5.78
CA TYR A 166 -74.33 9.89 6.34
C TYR A 166 -75.76 9.99 5.82
N THR A 167 -76.74 9.95 6.70
CA THR A 167 -78.00 10.56 6.38
C THR A 167 -77.75 12.06 6.30
N LEU A 168 -77.98 12.64 5.13
CA LEU A 168 -77.64 14.00 4.71
C LEU A 168 -77.89 15.13 5.70
N SER A 169 -78.59 14.91 6.80
CA SER A 169 -79.04 15.91 7.80
C SER A 169 -78.08 16.04 9.00
N ASN A 170 -76.98 15.37 9.12
CA ASN A 170 -76.16 15.31 10.33
C ASN A 170 -74.64 15.36 10.14
N VAL A 171 -74.12 15.70 8.95
CA VAL A 171 -72.66 15.70 8.68
C VAL A 171 -71.95 16.84 9.41
N GLU A 172 -72.53 17.99 9.36
CA GLU A 172 -72.04 19.23 9.99
C GLU A 172 -72.04 19.11 11.54
N ASP A 173 -73.09 18.55 12.10
CA ASP A 173 -73.19 18.26 13.54
C ASP A 173 -72.07 17.25 13.97
N MET A 174 -71.82 16.24 13.17
CA MET A 174 -70.83 15.25 13.47
C MET A 174 -69.39 15.78 13.35
N LEU A 175 -69.11 16.65 12.37
CA LEU A 175 -67.82 17.33 12.22
C LEU A 175 -67.59 18.28 13.38
N ALA A 176 -68.61 19.05 13.81
CA ALA A 176 -68.53 19.91 14.95
C ALA A 176 -68.38 19.16 16.28
N ALA A 177 -69.01 17.99 16.42
CA ALA A 177 -68.86 17.13 17.58
C ALA A 177 -67.43 16.48 17.58
N ALA A 178 -66.90 16.14 16.41
CA ALA A 178 -65.54 15.60 16.29
C ALA A 178 -64.48 16.66 16.68
N ALA A 179 -64.66 17.92 16.30
CA ALA A 179 -63.77 18.99 16.69
C ALA A 179 -63.76 19.17 18.21
N GLU A 180 -64.96 19.33 18.80
CA GLU A 180 -65.14 19.48 20.25
C GLU A 180 -64.52 18.29 21.03
N LYS A 181 -64.86 17.08 20.63
CA LYS A 181 -64.34 15.87 21.29
C LYS A 181 -62.85 15.70 21.14
N THR A 182 -62.27 16.14 20.01
CA THR A 182 -60.82 16.14 19.80
C THR A 182 -60.14 17.03 20.81
N VAL A 183 -60.58 18.29 20.96
CA VAL A 183 -60.04 19.24 21.93
C VAL A 183 -60.21 18.73 23.35
N GLU A 184 -61.42 18.19 23.69
CA GLU A 184 -61.73 17.63 25.01
C GLU A 184 -60.76 16.48 25.37
N VAL A 185 -60.56 15.51 24.45
CA VAL A 185 -59.66 14.38 24.65
C VAL A 185 -58.20 14.84 24.84
N PHE A 186 -57.78 15.85 24.12
CA PHE A 186 -56.43 16.39 24.30
C PHE A 186 -56.29 17.16 25.61
N LYS A 187 -57.29 17.94 25.99
CA LYS A 187 -57.35 18.66 27.27
C LYS A 187 -57.33 17.69 28.46
N GLU A 188 -58.21 16.69 28.48
CA GLU A 188 -58.23 15.65 29.52
C GLU A 188 -56.88 14.90 29.62
N ASN A 189 -56.21 14.65 28.49
CA ASN A 189 -54.91 13.99 28.50
C ASN A 189 -53.81 14.93 28.96
N GLU A 190 -53.89 16.24 28.70
CA GLU A 190 -52.93 17.23 29.19
C GLU A 190 -53.05 17.43 30.69
N GLU A 191 -54.31 17.49 31.23
CA GLU A 191 -54.57 17.52 32.67
C GLU A 191 -54.10 16.24 33.38
N LYS A 192 -54.33 15.09 32.76
CA LYS A 192 -53.93 13.81 33.32
C LYS A 192 -52.42 13.53 33.22
N TYR A 193 -51.75 14.18 32.28
CA TYR A 193 -50.32 14.01 31.98
C TYR A 193 -49.68 15.37 31.63
N PRO A 194 -49.48 16.29 32.60
CA PRO A 194 -48.93 17.60 32.35
C PRO A 194 -47.59 17.55 31.62
N GLY A 195 -47.43 18.30 30.56
CA GLY A 195 -46.23 18.32 29.70
C GLY A 195 -46.12 17.17 28.74
N GLY A 196 -47.22 16.37 28.54
CA GLY A 196 -47.20 15.19 27.64
C GLY A 196 -47.30 15.51 26.16
N PHE A 197 -48.00 16.62 25.81
CA PHE A 197 -48.30 16.92 24.41
C PHE A 197 -47.68 18.21 23.87
N SER A 198 -47.36 19.16 24.72
CA SER A 198 -46.74 20.41 24.30
C SER A 198 -45.25 20.45 24.61
N ARG A 199 -44.47 20.62 23.60
CA ARG A 199 -43.07 21.04 23.66
C ARG A 199 -42.09 20.05 24.25
N VAL A 200 -42.03 18.84 23.71
CA VAL A 200 -40.70 18.21 23.62
C VAL A 200 -40.13 18.63 22.28
N GLU A 201 -39.22 19.62 22.26
CA GLU A 201 -38.31 19.77 21.15
C GLU A 201 -37.75 18.38 20.84
N TYR A 202 -38.03 17.88 19.63
CA TYR A 202 -37.43 16.66 19.17
C TYR A 202 -35.92 16.93 19.07
N ILE A 203 -35.21 16.60 20.12
CA ILE A 203 -33.77 16.45 20.02
C ILE A 203 -33.55 15.10 19.33
N PRO A 204 -33.20 15.10 18.04
CA PRO A 204 -32.94 13.85 17.35
C PRO A 204 -31.88 13.08 18.17
N PRO A 205 -32.10 11.80 18.49
CA PRO A 205 -31.12 11.03 19.22
C PRO A 205 -29.81 11.14 18.45
N LYS A 206 -28.71 11.53 19.13
CA LYS A 206 -27.37 11.58 18.51
C LYS A 206 -27.19 10.22 17.83
N LYS A 207 -27.28 10.22 16.50
CA LYS A 207 -27.16 9.00 15.72
C LYS A 207 -25.79 8.42 16.08
N GLY A 208 -25.75 7.29 16.79
CA GLY A 208 -24.49 6.62 17.12
C GLY A 208 -23.70 6.33 15.85
N LEU A 209 -22.40 6.15 15.97
CA LEU A 209 -21.49 5.92 14.82
C LEU A 209 -22.05 4.93 13.79
N LYS A 210 -22.73 3.87 14.25
CA LYS A 210 -23.38 2.88 13.36
C LYS A 210 -24.38 3.49 12.37
N TYR A 211 -25.19 4.46 12.82
CA TYR A 211 -26.17 5.13 11.95
C TYR A 211 -25.52 6.09 10.94
N ARG A 212 -24.30 6.52 11.20
CA ARG A 212 -23.55 7.43 10.33
C ARG A 212 -22.92 6.70 9.14
N PHE A 213 -22.54 5.44 9.32
CA PHE A 213 -21.76 4.68 8.33
C PHE A 213 -22.51 3.49 7.71
N ILE A 214 -23.51 2.90 8.38
CA ILE A 214 -24.23 1.72 7.87
C ILE A 214 -25.53 2.15 7.19
N PRO A 215 -25.79 1.73 5.93
CA PRO A 215 -27.08 1.95 5.26
C PRO A 215 -28.21 1.31 6.05
N MET A 216 -29.31 2.02 6.21
CA MET A 216 -30.47 1.54 6.98
C MET A 216 -31.78 1.73 6.21
N ARG A 217 -32.79 0.90 6.51
CA ARG A 217 -34.13 1.08 5.99
C ARG A 217 -34.66 2.47 6.39
N GLY A 218 -34.98 3.29 5.40
CA GLY A 218 -35.46 4.67 5.58
C GLY A 218 -34.40 5.75 5.28
N ASP A 219 -33.19 5.39 4.91
CA ASP A 219 -32.23 6.33 4.33
C ASP A 219 -32.67 6.71 2.91
N SER A 220 -32.40 7.96 2.50
CA SER A 220 -32.59 8.39 1.11
C SER A 220 -31.58 7.68 0.19
N GLY A 221 -31.88 7.58 -1.12
CA GLY A 221 -30.95 6.99 -2.08
C GLY A 221 -29.53 7.60 -2.04
N LYS A 222 -29.44 8.93 -1.93
CA LYS A 222 -28.16 9.66 -1.77
C LYS A 222 -27.42 9.25 -0.49
N GLU A 223 -28.13 9.05 0.60
CA GLU A 223 -27.55 8.65 1.89
C GLU A 223 -27.09 7.19 1.87
N ILE A 224 -27.82 6.31 1.19
CA ILE A 224 -27.41 4.90 0.98
C ILE A 224 -26.11 4.86 0.19
N VAL A 225 -26.04 5.58 -0.95
CA VAL A 225 -24.84 5.65 -1.78
C VAL A 225 -23.65 6.19 -0.97
N ARG A 226 -23.82 7.33 -0.27
CA ARG A 226 -22.76 7.92 0.57
C ARG A 226 -22.22 6.92 1.61
N LYS A 227 -23.11 6.22 2.30
CA LYS A 227 -22.74 5.25 3.35
C LYS A 227 -22.10 3.99 2.75
N SER A 228 -22.60 3.53 1.60
CA SER A 228 -22.00 2.39 0.88
C SER A 228 -20.59 2.73 0.39
N VAL A 229 -20.38 3.89 -0.22
CA VAL A 229 -19.05 4.36 -0.62
C VAL A 229 -18.11 4.46 0.59
N ALA A 230 -18.58 5.02 1.71
CA ALA A 230 -17.77 5.10 2.92
C ALA A 230 -17.38 3.71 3.48
N LEU A 231 -18.28 2.71 3.42
CA LEU A 231 -17.96 1.35 3.86
C LEU A 231 -16.98 0.67 2.92
N VAL A 232 -17.14 0.83 1.61
CA VAL A 232 -16.19 0.28 0.61
C VAL A 232 -14.81 0.92 0.80
N SER A 233 -14.75 2.26 0.92
CA SER A 233 -13.48 2.96 1.16
C SER A 233 -12.80 2.48 2.45
N LEU A 234 -13.57 2.24 3.51
CA LEU A 234 -13.05 1.71 4.77
C LEU A 234 -12.53 0.27 4.62
N ALA A 235 -13.23 -0.57 3.86
CA ALA A 235 -12.79 -1.94 3.57
C ALA A 235 -11.50 -1.95 2.75
N VAL A 236 -11.40 -1.09 1.71
CA VAL A 236 -10.18 -0.92 0.90
C VAL A 236 -9.03 -0.41 1.77
N PHE A 237 -9.29 0.58 2.64
CA PHE A 237 -8.27 1.11 3.56
C PHE A 237 -7.71 0.04 4.49
N PHE A 238 -8.58 -0.75 5.14
CA PHE A 238 -8.12 -1.83 6.02
C PHE A 238 -7.48 -2.98 5.25
N GLY A 239 -7.94 -3.27 4.03
CA GLY A 239 -7.29 -4.23 3.13
C GLY A 239 -5.86 -3.81 2.79
N ALA A 240 -5.67 -2.56 2.37
CA ALA A 240 -4.35 -1.99 2.07
C ALA A 240 -3.44 -1.98 3.33
N LEU A 241 -4.00 -1.57 4.48
CA LEU A 241 -3.26 -1.58 5.74
C LEU A 241 -2.82 -2.99 6.15
N SER A 242 -3.71 -3.99 5.99
CA SER A 242 -3.38 -5.39 6.25
C SER A 242 -2.30 -5.91 5.30
N MET A 243 -2.35 -5.52 4.03
CA MET A 243 -1.33 -5.88 3.04
C MET A 243 0.03 -5.25 3.37
N LEU A 244 0.04 -3.97 3.77
CA LEU A 244 1.26 -3.30 4.25
C LEU A 244 1.84 -3.99 5.48
N PHE A 245 1.01 -4.32 6.46
CA PHE A 245 1.45 -5.04 7.65
C PHE A 245 2.02 -6.42 7.30
N TYR A 246 1.34 -7.16 6.42
CA TYR A 246 1.81 -8.45 5.95
C TYR A 246 3.20 -8.35 5.30
N ASN A 247 3.36 -7.41 4.33
CA ASN A 247 4.63 -7.27 3.60
C ASN A 247 5.77 -6.67 4.45
N MET A 248 5.50 -5.65 5.30
CA MET A 248 6.56 -4.95 6.02
C MET A 248 6.93 -5.60 7.35
N VAL A 249 6.00 -6.30 7.99
CA VAL A 249 6.21 -6.84 9.34
C VAL A 249 6.25 -8.36 9.32
N TYR A 250 5.22 -8.99 8.76
CA TYR A 250 5.10 -10.44 8.86
C TYR A 250 6.12 -11.18 7.99
N LEU A 251 6.32 -10.75 6.74
CA LEU A 251 7.34 -11.37 5.87
C LEU A 251 8.76 -11.11 6.38
N SER A 252 9.07 -9.90 6.86
CA SER A 252 10.36 -9.60 7.50
C SER A 252 10.62 -10.48 8.73
N TYR A 253 9.60 -10.71 9.53
CA TYR A 253 9.69 -11.61 10.68
C TYR A 253 10.03 -13.04 10.25
N LEU A 254 9.30 -13.58 9.26
CA LEU A 254 9.56 -14.93 8.73
C LEU A 254 10.96 -15.06 8.13
N ASN A 255 11.43 -14.04 7.41
CA ASN A 255 12.77 -14.06 6.84
C ASN A 255 13.86 -14.07 7.93
N LYS A 256 13.69 -13.27 8.99
CA LYS A 256 14.61 -13.29 10.14
C LYS A 256 14.63 -14.64 10.84
N GLU A 257 13.48 -15.30 10.96
CA GLU A 257 13.40 -16.65 11.54
C GLU A 257 14.16 -17.67 10.67
N LYS A 258 13.96 -17.64 9.34
CA LYS A 258 14.73 -18.47 8.39
C LYS A 258 16.24 -18.23 8.51
N MET A 259 16.68 -16.97 8.62
CA MET A 259 18.09 -16.64 8.75
C MET A 259 18.66 -17.12 10.09
N ASN A 260 17.92 -16.97 11.19
CA ASN A 260 18.31 -17.48 12.49
C ASN A 260 18.56 -19.01 12.46
N ASP A 261 17.73 -19.76 11.74
CA ASP A 261 17.89 -21.22 11.61
C ASP A 261 19.25 -21.59 11.03
N ILE A 262 19.65 -20.99 9.91
CA ILE A 262 20.92 -21.31 9.27
C ILE A 262 22.13 -20.71 10.03
N GLN A 263 21.97 -19.55 10.67
CA GLN A 263 22.96 -18.96 11.58
C GLN A 263 23.25 -19.87 12.78
N MET A 264 22.20 -20.46 13.37
CA MET A 264 22.39 -21.44 14.46
C MET A 264 23.20 -22.65 14.00
N ILE A 265 22.99 -23.10 12.76
CA ILE A 265 23.78 -24.22 12.20
C ILE A 265 25.23 -23.81 11.97
N TYR A 266 25.48 -22.61 11.43
CA TYR A 266 26.83 -22.11 11.19
C TYR A 266 27.60 -21.87 12.50
N HIS A 267 26.98 -21.24 13.49
CA HIS A 267 27.59 -20.92 14.77
C HIS A 267 27.54 -22.06 15.78
N ASN A 268 27.05 -23.26 15.42
CA ASN A 268 26.87 -24.42 16.32
C ASN A 268 26.13 -24.08 17.64
N THR A 269 25.16 -23.14 17.57
CA THR A 269 24.39 -22.70 18.74
C THR A 269 23.04 -23.39 18.80
N THR A 270 22.62 -23.84 20.00
CA THR A 270 21.25 -24.29 20.26
C THR A 270 20.49 -23.22 21.03
N GLU A 271 19.15 -23.22 20.98
CA GLU A 271 18.34 -22.23 21.70
C GLU A 271 18.62 -22.22 23.21
N GLU A 272 19.00 -23.36 23.78
CA GLU A 272 19.36 -23.51 25.18
C GLU A 272 20.65 -22.76 25.59
N ASN A 273 21.51 -22.40 24.65
CA ASN A 273 22.78 -21.70 24.85
C ASN A 273 22.69 -20.18 24.71
N LYS A 274 21.51 -19.62 24.43
CA LYS A 274 21.28 -18.17 24.42
C LYS A 274 21.13 -17.66 25.83
N THR A 275 22.06 -16.85 26.33
CA THR A 275 21.88 -16.07 27.57
C THR A 275 20.91 -14.93 27.31
N GLN A 276 20.17 -14.50 28.36
CA GLN A 276 19.16 -13.42 28.31
C GLN A 276 19.70 -12.06 27.81
N ASP A 277 21.01 -11.87 27.72
CA ASP A 277 21.67 -10.63 27.30
C ASP A 277 22.31 -10.70 25.90
N GLY A 278 22.15 -11.79 25.15
CA GLY A 278 22.64 -11.88 23.76
C GLY A 278 24.18 -11.97 23.62
N GLU A 279 24.94 -12.05 24.71
CA GLU A 279 26.39 -12.27 24.66
C GLU A 279 26.73 -13.75 24.44
N LYS A 280 27.50 -14.02 23.38
CA LYS A 280 28.07 -15.35 23.10
C LYS A 280 28.99 -15.75 24.23
N LYS A 281 28.71 -16.86 24.92
CA LYS A 281 29.67 -17.50 25.80
C LYS A 281 30.78 -18.10 24.94
N PRO A 282 32.08 -17.81 25.16
CA PRO A 282 33.16 -18.44 24.42
C PRO A 282 33.12 -19.94 24.68
N SER A 283 32.67 -20.74 23.73
CA SER A 283 32.91 -22.18 23.72
C SER A 283 34.20 -22.46 22.95
N GLU A 284 34.93 -23.46 23.36
CA GLU A 284 36.08 -24.01 22.66
C GLU A 284 35.75 -24.13 21.16
N GLU A 285 36.69 -23.74 20.26
CA GLU A 285 36.56 -23.65 18.81
C GLU A 285 35.90 -24.89 18.19
N GLU A 286 34.58 -24.96 18.20
CA GLU A 286 33.85 -25.94 17.39
C GLU A 286 33.91 -25.45 15.95
N LYS A 287 34.64 -26.22 15.11
CA LYS A 287 34.75 -25.96 13.67
C LYS A 287 33.36 -25.95 13.02
N VAL A 288 33.14 -24.99 12.12
CA VAL A 288 31.95 -24.93 11.29
C VAL A 288 31.69 -26.25 10.58
N ASP A 289 30.49 -26.78 10.70
CA ASP A 289 30.07 -28.01 9.99
C ASP A 289 29.62 -27.66 8.56
N TRP A 290 30.61 -27.50 7.68
CA TRP A 290 30.35 -27.25 6.26
C TRP A 290 29.60 -28.40 5.57
N GLY A 291 29.71 -29.64 6.06
CA GLY A 291 28.93 -30.76 5.54
C GLY A 291 27.44 -30.58 5.76
N LYS A 292 27.08 -30.11 6.95
CA LYS A 292 25.66 -29.80 7.30
C LYS A 292 25.12 -28.65 6.48
N LEU A 293 25.88 -27.57 6.29
CA LEU A 293 25.46 -26.42 5.46
C LEU A 293 25.26 -26.86 4.00
N LYS A 294 26.21 -27.63 3.43
CA LYS A 294 26.11 -28.15 2.06
C LYS A 294 24.99 -29.19 1.88
N SER A 295 24.56 -29.86 2.93
CA SER A 295 23.39 -30.75 2.86
C SER A 295 22.06 -29.99 2.70
N ILE A 296 22.03 -28.71 3.06
CA ILE A 296 20.87 -27.81 2.84
C ILE A 296 20.90 -27.31 1.39
N ASN A 297 22.06 -26.82 0.94
CA ASN A 297 22.30 -26.41 -0.44
C ASN A 297 23.77 -26.53 -0.73
N ASP A 298 24.16 -27.36 -1.73
CA ASP A 298 25.56 -27.63 -2.13
C ASP A 298 26.24 -26.41 -2.78
N GLU A 299 25.44 -25.41 -3.24
CA GLU A 299 25.93 -24.14 -3.76
C GLU A 299 26.31 -23.13 -2.66
N ILE A 300 26.19 -23.47 -1.37
CA ILE A 300 26.78 -22.68 -0.28
C ILE A 300 28.29 -22.83 -0.32
N VAL A 301 29.00 -21.76 -0.69
CA VAL A 301 30.46 -21.75 -0.89
C VAL A 301 31.23 -21.05 0.22
N GLY A 302 30.53 -20.32 1.10
CA GLY A 302 31.14 -19.60 2.20
C GLY A 302 30.15 -18.94 3.12
N TRP A 303 30.68 -18.18 4.08
CA TRP A 303 29.96 -17.42 5.05
C TRP A 303 30.60 -16.06 5.23
N ILE A 304 29.80 -14.97 5.19
CA ILE A 304 30.29 -13.60 5.33
C ILE A 304 29.76 -12.95 6.60
N GLU A 305 30.68 -12.31 7.34
CA GLU A 305 30.36 -11.57 8.56
C GLU A 305 31.04 -10.20 8.54
N VAL A 306 30.34 -9.18 9.02
CA VAL A 306 30.90 -7.84 9.23
C VAL A 306 30.46 -7.34 10.63
N ASP A 307 31.46 -7.05 11.46
CA ASP A 307 31.23 -6.59 12.83
C ASP A 307 30.34 -5.32 12.88
N ASN A 308 29.49 -5.23 13.92
CA ASN A 308 28.57 -4.12 14.14
C ASN A 308 27.50 -3.94 13.03
N THR A 309 27.25 -4.97 12.26
CA THR A 309 26.21 -5.02 11.21
C THR A 309 25.34 -6.26 11.39
N ASN A 310 24.25 -6.33 10.60
CA ASN A 310 23.44 -7.53 10.46
C ASN A 310 24.01 -8.50 9.38
N ILE A 311 25.18 -8.19 8.82
CA ILE A 311 25.78 -9.05 7.79
C ILE A 311 26.41 -10.25 8.49
N ASP A 312 25.70 -11.37 8.45
CA ASP A 312 26.04 -12.68 9.00
C ASP A 312 25.25 -13.72 8.19
N TYR A 313 25.76 -14.04 6.98
CA TYR A 313 24.99 -14.76 5.96
C TYR A 313 25.79 -15.83 5.23
N PRO A 314 25.12 -16.92 4.79
CA PRO A 314 25.69 -17.84 3.81
C PRO A 314 25.93 -17.11 2.48
N VAL A 315 27.01 -17.45 1.82
CA VAL A 315 27.35 -16.99 0.47
C VAL A 315 27.20 -18.14 -0.50
N LEU A 316 26.44 -17.92 -1.56
CA LEU A 316 26.13 -18.92 -2.57
C LEU A 316 26.85 -18.62 -3.88
N TYR A 317 27.09 -19.67 -4.65
CA TYR A 317 27.64 -19.56 -6.01
C TYR A 317 26.90 -20.49 -6.95
N HIS A 318 26.17 -19.89 -7.89
CA HIS A 318 25.55 -20.63 -8.97
C HIS A 318 26.42 -20.56 -10.19
N GLU A 319 26.95 -21.74 -10.60
CA GLU A 319 27.78 -21.83 -11.80
C GLU A 319 26.94 -21.52 -13.04
N GLY A 320 27.42 -20.59 -13.87
CA GLY A 320 26.67 -20.20 -15.04
C GLY A 320 27.31 -19.04 -15.80
N ASP A 321 26.52 -18.44 -16.66
CA ASP A 321 26.90 -17.30 -17.48
C ASP A 321 26.08 -16.04 -17.09
N SER A 322 26.15 -15.00 -17.90
CA SER A 322 25.38 -13.75 -17.67
C SER A 322 23.88 -13.96 -17.53
N ARG A 323 23.29 -15.05 -18.03
CA ARG A 323 21.85 -15.34 -17.93
C ARG A 323 21.47 -15.84 -16.54
N SER A 324 22.40 -16.51 -15.86
CA SER A 324 22.25 -16.99 -14.48
C SER A 324 22.81 -16.02 -13.42
N SER A 325 23.34 -14.86 -13.86
CA SER A 325 23.98 -13.88 -12.98
C SER A 325 23.11 -13.35 -11.83
N GLN A 326 21.79 -13.53 -11.92
CA GLN A 326 20.82 -13.07 -10.90
C GLN A 326 20.04 -14.24 -10.28
N TYR A 327 20.53 -15.48 -10.40
CA TYR A 327 19.83 -16.66 -9.92
C TYR A 327 19.42 -16.53 -8.44
N TYR A 328 20.35 -16.14 -7.58
CA TYR A 328 20.13 -15.96 -6.14
C TYR A 328 19.65 -14.57 -5.76
N LEU A 329 19.43 -13.65 -6.69
CA LEU A 329 18.90 -12.34 -6.38
C LEU A 329 17.46 -12.42 -5.85
N TYR A 330 16.68 -13.44 -6.28
CA TYR A 330 15.30 -13.68 -5.89
C TYR A 330 15.08 -15.12 -5.39
N ARG A 331 16.07 -15.70 -4.75
CA ARG A 331 15.99 -17.02 -4.10
C ARG A 331 16.70 -17.01 -2.76
N ASP A 332 16.10 -17.68 -1.79
CA ASP A 332 16.72 -17.87 -0.49
C ASP A 332 17.90 -18.87 -0.56
N TYR A 333 18.59 -19.07 0.54
CA TYR A 333 19.75 -19.99 0.64
C TYR A 333 19.41 -21.46 0.38
N ARG A 334 18.14 -21.84 0.34
CA ARG A 334 17.68 -23.19 -0.03
C ARG A 334 17.42 -23.32 -1.53
N GLY A 335 17.39 -22.19 -2.25
CA GLY A 335 17.04 -22.10 -3.67
C GLY A 335 15.56 -21.82 -3.93
N ASP A 336 14.75 -21.64 -2.89
CA ASP A 336 13.34 -21.33 -3.01
C ASP A 336 13.13 -19.86 -3.39
N PRO A 337 12.07 -19.52 -4.15
CA PRO A 337 11.76 -18.14 -4.49
C PRO A 337 11.56 -17.27 -3.24
N ASP A 338 12.28 -16.15 -3.16
CA ASP A 338 12.24 -15.23 -2.04
C ASP A 338 12.66 -13.82 -2.47
N ASP A 339 11.88 -12.79 -2.10
CA ASP A 339 12.14 -11.39 -2.46
C ASP A 339 13.36 -10.79 -1.74
N TRP A 340 13.82 -11.40 -0.64
CA TRP A 340 15.07 -11.00 0.05
C TRP A 340 16.30 -11.52 -0.67
N GLY A 341 16.15 -12.59 -1.44
CA GLY A 341 17.26 -13.25 -2.11
C GLY A 341 18.30 -13.78 -1.14
N SER A 342 19.50 -13.98 -1.65
CA SER A 342 20.66 -14.39 -0.87
C SER A 342 21.88 -13.55 -1.22
N ILE A 343 22.93 -13.64 -0.40
CA ILE A 343 24.25 -13.12 -0.76
C ILE A 343 24.89 -14.16 -1.69
N PHE A 344 25.36 -13.71 -2.85
CA PHE A 344 25.92 -14.62 -3.85
C PHE A 344 27.13 -14.04 -4.58
N VAL A 345 27.99 -14.95 -5.06
CA VAL A 345 29.17 -14.62 -5.86
C VAL A 345 28.77 -14.39 -7.32
N ASP A 346 29.26 -13.32 -7.90
CA ASP A 346 29.06 -12.97 -9.33
C ASP A 346 29.70 -14.01 -10.23
N TYR A 347 29.04 -14.38 -11.33
CA TYR A 347 29.52 -15.36 -12.31
C TYR A 347 30.90 -14.99 -12.95
N ARG A 348 31.29 -13.70 -12.90
CA ARG A 348 32.60 -13.23 -13.39
C ARG A 348 33.75 -13.63 -12.47
N SER A 349 33.46 -13.99 -11.23
CA SER A 349 34.41 -14.66 -10.33
C SER A 349 34.43 -16.16 -10.66
N THR A 350 35.02 -16.49 -11.82
CA THR A 350 34.91 -17.80 -12.45
C THR A 350 35.55 -18.96 -11.67
N LYS A 351 36.38 -18.63 -10.68
CA LYS A 351 36.97 -19.58 -9.74
C LYS A 351 36.26 -19.58 -8.38
N SER A 352 35.02 -19.02 -8.35
CA SER A 352 34.24 -18.88 -7.14
C SER A 352 35.06 -18.19 -6.03
N THR A 353 35.15 -18.78 -4.84
CA THR A 353 35.88 -18.24 -3.68
C THR A 353 37.41 -18.15 -3.89
N LYS A 354 37.96 -18.76 -4.96
CA LYS A 354 39.40 -18.76 -5.32
C LYS A 354 39.71 -17.71 -6.39
N SER A 355 38.76 -16.91 -6.82
CA SER A 355 38.98 -15.83 -7.76
C SER A 355 39.90 -14.76 -7.19
N LYS A 356 40.65 -14.08 -8.04
CA LYS A 356 41.55 -12.99 -7.66
C LYS A 356 40.78 -11.86 -6.97
N ASN A 357 39.52 -11.61 -7.38
CA ASN A 357 38.57 -10.78 -6.73
C ASN A 357 37.21 -11.50 -6.66
N VAL A 358 36.74 -11.84 -5.47
CA VAL A 358 35.43 -12.46 -5.26
C VAL A 358 34.38 -11.38 -5.16
N VAL A 359 33.65 -11.16 -6.25
CA VAL A 359 32.58 -10.17 -6.31
C VAL A 359 31.29 -10.76 -5.76
N MET A 360 30.68 -10.11 -4.77
CA MET A 360 29.46 -10.56 -4.12
C MET A 360 28.35 -9.51 -4.25
N HIS A 361 27.13 -9.99 -4.48
CA HIS A 361 25.93 -9.17 -4.53
C HIS A 361 24.96 -9.55 -3.43
N GLY A 362 24.20 -8.57 -2.95
CA GLY A 362 23.11 -8.75 -2.03
C GLY A 362 22.16 -7.56 -2.06
N HIS A 363 20.90 -7.79 -1.78
CA HIS A 363 19.90 -6.72 -1.70
C HIS A 363 20.20 -5.72 -0.58
N HIS A 364 19.74 -4.49 -0.78
CA HIS A 364 19.52 -3.53 0.30
C HIS A 364 18.05 -3.62 0.71
N MET A 365 17.77 -4.30 1.81
CA MET A 365 16.41 -4.44 2.31
C MET A 365 16.04 -3.34 3.31
N ASN A 366 14.81 -2.83 3.23
CA ASN A 366 14.33 -1.75 4.12
C ASN A 366 14.26 -2.16 5.60
N ASP A 367 14.24 -3.44 5.90
CA ASP A 367 14.24 -3.97 7.27
C ASP A 367 15.66 -4.13 7.86
N GLY A 368 16.68 -3.68 7.15
CA GLY A 368 18.08 -3.68 7.57
C GLY A 368 18.78 -5.03 7.38
N THR A 369 18.18 -5.96 6.64
CA THR A 369 18.77 -7.26 6.33
C THR A 369 19.59 -7.25 5.02
N MET A 370 20.21 -8.37 4.70
CA MET A 370 21.11 -8.55 3.59
C MET A 370 22.29 -7.54 3.63
N PHE A 371 22.60 -6.87 2.54
CA PHE A 371 23.66 -5.87 2.47
C PHE A 371 23.21 -4.43 2.80
N ALA A 372 22.04 -4.26 3.43
CA ALA A 372 21.56 -2.94 3.80
C ALA A 372 22.54 -2.17 4.69
N ASP A 373 23.20 -2.85 5.61
CA ASP A 373 24.15 -2.26 6.56
C ASP A 373 25.44 -1.76 5.93
N MET A 374 25.73 -2.08 4.65
CA MET A 374 26.81 -1.46 3.89
C MET A 374 26.64 0.07 3.78
N LEU A 375 25.38 0.58 3.84
CA LEU A 375 25.12 2.02 3.81
C LEU A 375 25.51 2.74 5.11
N LYS A 376 25.75 2.01 6.21
CA LYS A 376 26.29 2.57 7.46
C LYS A 376 27.68 3.15 7.28
N TYR A 377 28.44 2.70 6.27
CA TYR A 377 29.73 3.30 5.93
C TYR A 377 29.61 4.72 5.38
N GLY A 378 28.43 5.16 4.95
CA GLY A 378 28.16 6.53 4.53
C GLY A 378 27.36 6.63 3.24
N THR A 379 26.90 7.85 2.95
CA THR A 379 26.17 8.22 1.74
C THR A 379 27.01 9.07 0.81
N TYR A 380 26.99 10.39 0.97
CA TYR A 380 27.82 11.32 0.20
C TYR A 380 29.24 11.53 0.79
N SER A 381 29.48 11.00 1.98
CA SER A 381 30.78 10.98 2.65
C SER A 381 30.86 9.74 3.54
N ILE A 382 32.07 9.32 3.87
CA ILE A 382 32.29 8.22 4.79
C ILE A 382 31.84 8.56 6.21
N ASP A 383 31.18 7.63 6.89
CA ASP A 383 31.04 7.65 8.35
C ASP A 383 32.32 7.07 8.97
N MET A 384 33.23 7.96 9.37
CA MET A 384 34.49 7.56 9.98
C MET A 384 34.34 6.82 11.31
N ASN A 385 33.27 7.13 12.08
CA ASN A 385 33.03 6.44 13.34
C ASN A 385 32.62 4.98 13.09
N PHE A 386 31.81 4.75 12.05
CA PHE A 386 31.42 3.41 11.65
C PHE A 386 32.58 2.65 11.02
N TYR A 387 33.31 3.25 10.07
CA TYR A 387 34.48 2.63 9.45
C TYR A 387 35.53 2.19 10.50
N LYS A 388 35.81 3.04 11.50
CA LYS A 388 36.79 2.70 12.57
C LYS A 388 36.35 1.52 13.45
N LYS A 389 35.05 1.25 13.56
CA LYS A 389 34.50 0.11 14.31
C LYS A 389 34.47 -1.18 13.49
N SER A 390 34.35 -1.06 12.17
CA SER A 390 34.11 -2.18 11.26
C SER A 390 35.05 -2.11 10.03
N PRO A 391 36.37 -2.07 10.21
CA PRO A 391 37.35 -1.93 9.11
C PRO A 391 37.70 -3.26 8.44
N VAL A 392 37.12 -4.38 8.90
CA VAL A 392 37.45 -5.75 8.48
C VAL A 392 36.15 -6.51 8.13
N ILE A 393 36.23 -7.32 7.12
CA ILE A 393 35.19 -8.28 6.70
C ILE A 393 35.74 -9.68 6.92
N THR A 394 34.98 -10.56 7.54
CA THR A 394 35.29 -11.99 7.66
C THR A 394 34.58 -12.75 6.54
N PHE A 395 35.32 -13.58 5.81
CA PHE A 395 34.74 -14.45 4.81
C PHE A 395 35.35 -15.85 4.95
N ASN A 396 34.57 -16.75 5.53
CA ASN A 396 34.95 -18.12 5.81
C ASN A 396 34.46 -19.06 4.72
N THR A 397 35.25 -20.03 4.39
CA THR A 397 34.95 -21.03 3.34
C THR A 397 35.34 -22.43 3.82
N PRO A 398 34.89 -23.51 3.15
CA PRO A 398 35.34 -24.85 3.44
C PRO A 398 36.86 -25.01 3.34
N ASP A 399 37.56 -24.17 2.55
CA ASP A 399 39.02 -24.20 2.38
C ASP A 399 39.78 -23.48 3.50
N GLY A 400 39.06 -22.71 4.35
CA GLY A 400 39.61 -21.99 5.50
C GLY A 400 38.99 -20.64 5.76
N ASP A 401 39.27 -20.08 6.92
CA ASP A 401 38.79 -18.81 7.39
C ASP A 401 39.73 -17.69 6.92
N ALA A 402 39.14 -16.54 6.54
CA ALA A 402 39.91 -15.42 6.09
C ALA A 402 39.28 -14.08 6.53
N ALA A 403 40.15 -13.16 6.97
CA ALA A 403 39.80 -11.78 7.18
C ALA A 403 40.26 -10.91 6.00
N TYR A 404 39.50 -9.86 5.72
CA TYR A 404 39.76 -8.92 4.63
C TYR A 404 39.72 -7.50 5.16
N LYS A 405 40.77 -6.72 4.98
CA LYS A 405 40.88 -5.33 5.37
C LYS A 405 40.27 -4.44 4.29
N ILE A 406 39.32 -3.59 4.68
CA ILE A 406 38.65 -2.68 3.73
C ILE A 406 39.68 -1.68 3.17
N ILE A 407 39.81 -1.68 1.85
CA ILE A 407 40.69 -0.78 1.09
C ILE A 407 39.92 0.33 0.38
N SER A 408 38.62 0.17 0.16
CA SER A 408 37.79 1.17 -0.51
C SER A 408 36.34 1.03 -0.14
N VAL A 409 35.66 2.17 0.04
CA VAL A 409 34.21 2.31 0.12
C VAL A 409 33.81 3.41 -0.83
N PHE A 410 33.02 3.11 -1.84
CA PHE A 410 32.63 4.10 -2.84
C PHE A 410 31.21 3.91 -3.38
N LYS A 411 30.73 4.93 -4.06
CA LYS A 411 29.44 4.94 -4.75
C LYS A 411 29.65 4.96 -6.26
N THR A 412 28.80 4.22 -6.98
CA THR A 412 28.90 4.18 -8.44
C THR A 412 27.51 4.11 -9.09
N ASN A 413 27.44 4.58 -10.34
CA ASN A 413 26.26 4.49 -11.18
C ASN A 413 26.16 3.12 -11.88
N THR A 414 24.95 2.77 -12.33
CA THR A 414 24.73 1.68 -13.27
C THR A 414 24.06 2.18 -14.57
N LEU A 415 23.55 3.41 -14.55
CA LEU A 415 22.92 4.05 -15.71
C LEU A 415 23.95 4.84 -16.51
N SER A 416 24.01 4.65 -17.83
CA SER A 416 24.86 5.38 -18.75
C SER A 416 24.60 6.89 -18.72
N GLY A 417 23.35 7.32 -18.51
CA GLY A 417 22.99 8.74 -18.35
C GLY A 417 23.58 9.42 -17.11
N HIS A 418 24.15 8.67 -16.17
CA HIS A 418 24.82 9.18 -14.98
C HIS A 418 26.35 9.32 -15.16
N GLY A 419 26.84 9.08 -16.38
CA GLY A 419 28.26 9.10 -16.74
C GLY A 419 28.82 7.70 -16.98
N GLU A 420 30.11 7.67 -17.35
CA GLU A 420 30.85 6.45 -17.59
C GLU A 420 30.77 5.49 -16.38
N PHE A 421 30.41 4.25 -16.62
CA PHE A 421 30.37 3.21 -15.61
C PHE A 421 31.78 2.67 -15.34
N PHE A 422 32.22 2.71 -14.10
CA PHE A 422 33.41 2.00 -13.65
C PHE A 422 33.03 0.53 -13.40
N ASN A 423 33.54 -0.36 -14.25
CA ASN A 423 33.31 -1.80 -14.09
C ASN A 423 34.14 -2.34 -12.90
N TYR A 424 33.50 -2.42 -11.74
CA TYR A 424 34.10 -3.02 -10.53
C TYR A 424 33.86 -4.53 -10.43
N MET A 425 33.05 -5.09 -11.31
CA MET A 425 32.64 -6.51 -11.30
C MET A 425 33.64 -7.38 -12.09
N ILE A 426 34.93 -7.27 -11.77
CA ILE A 426 35.99 -8.04 -12.40
C ILE A 426 36.49 -9.08 -11.40
N GLY A 427 36.27 -10.38 -11.67
CA GLY A 427 36.73 -11.49 -10.82
C GLY A 427 38.15 -11.92 -11.10
N GLU A 428 38.57 -11.94 -12.38
CA GLU A 428 39.87 -12.38 -12.85
C GLU A 428 40.57 -11.27 -13.66
N PHE A 429 41.88 -11.19 -13.61
CA PHE A 429 42.69 -10.20 -14.31
C PHE A 429 43.64 -10.89 -15.29
N GLN A 430 43.98 -10.21 -16.38
CA GLN A 430 44.86 -10.77 -17.40
C GLN A 430 46.32 -10.82 -16.93
N ASN A 431 46.71 -9.83 -16.11
CA ASN A 431 48.02 -9.67 -15.59
C ASN A 431 48.03 -8.76 -14.34
N GLU A 432 49.17 -8.63 -13.69
CA GLU A 432 49.39 -7.86 -12.47
C GLU A 432 49.11 -6.34 -12.70
N LYS A 433 49.47 -5.84 -13.88
CA LYS A 433 49.24 -4.44 -14.25
C LYS A 433 47.74 -4.13 -14.31
N ASP A 434 46.93 -5.01 -14.90
CA ASP A 434 45.47 -4.86 -14.96
C ASP A 434 44.87 -4.91 -13.56
N PHE A 435 45.37 -5.83 -12.71
CA PHE A 435 44.95 -5.90 -11.31
C PHE A 435 45.30 -4.63 -10.55
N MET A 436 46.54 -4.14 -10.64
CA MET A 436 46.91 -2.91 -9.94
C MET A 436 46.19 -1.66 -10.47
N ASN A 437 45.89 -1.62 -11.79
CA ASN A 437 45.09 -0.59 -12.37
C ASN A 437 43.61 -0.62 -11.82
N TYR A 438 43.05 -1.79 -11.62
CA TYR A 438 41.78 -1.96 -10.94
C TYR A 438 41.86 -1.46 -9.50
N VAL A 439 42.86 -1.87 -8.74
CA VAL A 439 43.06 -1.39 -7.35
C VAL A 439 43.18 0.13 -7.28
N TYR A 440 43.97 0.74 -8.17
CA TYR A 440 44.08 2.19 -8.26
C TYR A 440 42.73 2.84 -8.50
N ASN A 441 41.96 2.31 -9.42
CA ASN A 441 40.63 2.84 -9.75
C ASN A 441 39.63 2.72 -8.60
N VAL A 442 39.65 1.67 -7.78
CA VAL A 442 38.81 1.58 -6.58
C VAL A 442 39.30 2.52 -5.48
N ARG A 443 40.62 2.72 -5.33
CA ARG A 443 41.20 3.60 -4.32
C ARG A 443 40.90 5.06 -4.56
N ILE A 444 41.02 5.57 -5.78
CA ILE A 444 40.70 6.97 -6.09
C ILE A 444 39.21 7.33 -5.95
N ARG A 445 38.32 6.31 -6.02
CA ARG A 445 36.88 6.47 -5.81
C ARG A 445 36.47 6.34 -4.35
N SER A 446 37.40 5.83 -3.51
CA SER A 446 37.11 5.59 -2.10
C SER A 446 36.80 6.87 -1.36
N MET A 447 35.73 6.88 -0.58
CA MET A 447 35.38 7.97 0.35
C MET A 447 36.28 7.97 1.61
N VAL A 448 37.11 6.93 1.80
CA VAL A 448 38.06 6.80 2.92
C VAL A 448 39.47 6.60 2.42
N ASN A 449 40.41 7.39 2.96
CA ASN A 449 41.83 7.06 2.88
C ASN A 449 42.14 6.07 3.99
N CYS A 450 42.28 4.81 3.62
CA CYS A 450 42.53 3.73 4.58
C CYS A 450 44.00 3.34 4.59
N PRO A 451 44.58 3.04 5.78
CA PRO A 451 46.00 2.72 5.95
C PRO A 451 46.27 1.22 5.68
N VAL A 452 45.78 0.73 4.55
CA VAL A 452 45.98 -0.67 4.12
C VAL A 452 46.74 -0.68 2.81
N ASP A 453 47.89 -1.27 2.83
CA ASP A 453 48.71 -1.45 1.62
C ASP A 453 48.18 -2.58 0.72
N VAL A 454 48.50 -2.51 -0.55
CA VAL A 454 48.13 -3.53 -1.56
C VAL A 454 49.30 -3.76 -2.52
N ASN A 455 49.46 -5.00 -2.94
CA ASN A 455 50.39 -5.37 -4.00
C ASN A 455 49.75 -6.33 -5.00
N GLU A 456 50.48 -6.69 -6.04
CA GLU A 456 50.05 -7.55 -7.16
C GLU A 456 49.69 -8.98 -6.75
N ASP A 457 50.24 -9.50 -5.64
CA ASP A 457 49.99 -10.86 -5.17
C ASP A 457 48.66 -10.99 -4.38
N ASP A 458 48.11 -9.85 -3.91
CA ASP A 458 46.94 -9.84 -3.06
C ASP A 458 45.68 -10.33 -3.76
N SER A 459 44.75 -10.86 -2.97
CA SER A 459 43.40 -11.21 -3.40
C SER A 459 42.36 -10.27 -2.73
N LEU A 460 41.26 -10.06 -3.43
CA LEU A 460 40.21 -9.12 -3.01
C LEU A 460 38.88 -9.82 -2.84
N ILE A 461 38.02 -9.17 -2.03
CA ILE A 461 36.58 -9.34 -2.11
C ILE A 461 35.95 -7.98 -2.43
N THR A 462 34.87 -8.01 -3.19
CA THR A 462 34.08 -6.83 -3.55
C THR A 462 32.63 -7.07 -3.21
N LEU A 463 32.06 -6.28 -2.30
CA LEU A 463 30.65 -6.33 -1.93
C LEU A 463 29.89 -5.24 -2.65
N SER A 464 28.72 -5.55 -3.19
CA SER A 464 27.89 -4.62 -3.95
C SER A 464 26.41 -4.72 -3.55
N THR A 465 25.79 -3.57 -3.29
CA THR A 465 24.36 -3.46 -3.02
C THR A 465 23.77 -2.19 -3.63
N CYS A 466 22.45 -2.14 -3.73
CA CYS A 466 21.74 -0.92 -4.16
C CYS A 466 21.94 0.23 -3.17
N SER A 467 22.01 1.43 -3.71
CA SER A 467 22.05 2.67 -2.91
C SER A 467 21.20 3.75 -3.59
N TYR A 468 20.81 4.78 -2.84
CA TYR A 468 19.70 5.65 -3.23
C TYR A 468 20.07 7.12 -3.33
N GLU A 469 21.36 7.45 -3.36
CA GLU A 469 21.85 8.82 -3.55
C GLU A 469 21.39 9.38 -4.91
N TYR A 470 21.38 8.51 -5.91
CA TYR A 470 20.79 8.72 -7.24
C TYR A 470 20.12 7.43 -7.69
N THR A 471 19.27 7.51 -8.71
CA THR A 471 18.59 6.34 -9.28
C THR A 471 19.61 5.27 -9.70
N ASP A 472 19.37 4.02 -9.32
CA ASP A 472 20.19 2.85 -9.67
C ASP A 472 21.69 2.97 -9.31
N PHE A 473 21.97 3.65 -8.21
CA PHE A 473 23.33 3.68 -7.64
C PHE A 473 23.64 2.37 -6.88
N ARG A 474 24.94 2.17 -6.69
CA ARG A 474 25.46 1.07 -5.88
C ARG A 474 26.43 1.61 -4.83
N THR A 475 26.37 1.00 -3.65
CA THR A 475 27.44 1.06 -2.65
C THR A 475 28.34 -0.13 -2.90
N VAL A 476 29.63 0.12 -3.05
CA VAL A 476 30.65 -0.88 -3.27
C VAL A 476 31.71 -0.79 -2.18
N ILE A 477 32.03 -1.93 -1.57
CA ILE A 477 33.12 -2.07 -0.60
C ILE A 477 34.11 -3.07 -1.16
N VAL A 478 35.37 -2.69 -1.26
CA VAL A 478 36.46 -3.57 -1.68
C VAL A 478 37.41 -3.78 -0.51
N ALA A 479 37.76 -5.02 -0.26
CA ALA A 479 38.65 -5.39 0.83
C ALA A 479 39.75 -6.38 0.35
N ARG A 480 40.94 -6.21 0.88
CA ARG A 480 42.11 -7.04 0.62
C ARG A 480 42.22 -8.17 1.64
N LYS A 481 42.45 -9.39 1.20
CA LYS A 481 42.72 -10.56 2.05
C LYS A 481 43.92 -10.27 2.97
N VAL A 482 43.80 -10.60 4.23
CA VAL A 482 44.92 -10.56 5.18
C VAL A 482 45.96 -11.60 4.74
N ARG A 483 47.20 -11.17 4.60
CA ARG A 483 48.32 -12.03 4.16
C ARG A 483 48.70 -12.99 5.27
N ASN A 484 49.36 -14.09 4.90
CA ASN A 484 49.86 -15.06 5.86
C ASN A 484 50.81 -14.41 6.87
N GLY A 485 50.54 -14.57 8.17
CA GLY A 485 51.34 -13.98 9.23
C GLY A 485 51.02 -12.48 9.50
N GLU A 486 50.17 -11.84 8.72
CA GLU A 486 49.72 -10.49 8.95
C GLU A 486 48.59 -10.48 10.00
N SER A 487 48.58 -9.47 10.89
CA SER A 487 47.44 -9.25 11.80
C SER A 487 46.24 -8.74 11.05
N ALA A 488 45.05 -9.28 11.33
CA ALA A 488 43.78 -8.75 10.81
C ALA A 488 43.45 -7.32 11.31
N LYS A 489 44.09 -6.84 12.36
CA LYS A 489 43.86 -5.52 12.93
C LYS A 489 44.30 -4.42 11.96
N VAL A 490 43.46 -3.40 11.78
CA VAL A 490 43.76 -2.19 11.02
C VAL A 490 44.09 -1.04 11.98
N ASP A 491 45.18 -0.28 11.72
CA ASP A 491 45.43 0.94 12.46
C ASP A 491 44.52 2.09 11.97
N VAL A 492 43.31 2.07 12.46
CA VAL A 492 42.26 3.04 12.08
C VAL A 492 42.55 4.47 12.52
N SER A 493 43.63 4.70 13.34
CA SER A 493 44.05 6.06 13.73
C SER A 493 44.62 6.84 12.54
N GLN A 494 45.17 6.13 11.54
CA GLN A 494 45.73 6.69 10.31
C GLN A 494 44.67 6.92 9.22
N ALA A 495 43.43 6.40 9.42
CA ALA A 495 42.38 6.55 8.44
C ALA A 495 41.74 7.96 8.48
N SER A 496 41.44 8.52 7.32
CA SER A 496 40.79 9.82 7.17
C SER A 496 39.73 9.82 6.08
N SER A 497 38.82 10.80 6.13
CA SER A 497 37.84 10.99 5.04
C SER A 497 38.56 11.45 3.78
N ASN A 498 38.20 10.88 2.63
CA ASN A 498 38.72 11.32 1.33
C ASN A 498 37.71 12.28 0.68
N ASN A 499 37.96 13.57 0.79
CA ASN A 499 37.15 14.60 0.15
C ASN A 499 37.39 14.75 -1.37
N ASN A 500 38.44 14.07 -1.89
CA ASN A 500 38.82 14.10 -3.30
C ASN A 500 38.39 12.83 -4.04
N ALA A 501 37.47 12.04 -3.46
CA ALA A 501 36.96 10.82 -4.10
C ALA A 501 36.38 11.14 -5.48
N VAL A 502 36.71 10.31 -6.47
CA VAL A 502 36.16 10.44 -7.83
C VAL A 502 34.77 9.82 -7.88
N TRP A 503 33.78 10.67 -8.04
CA TRP A 503 32.38 10.29 -8.17
C TRP A 503 31.98 10.07 -9.63
N PRO A 504 30.85 9.39 -9.90
CA PRO A 504 30.21 9.41 -11.23
C PRO A 504 29.86 10.83 -11.67
N GLN A 505 29.73 11.06 -12.98
CA GLN A 505 29.47 12.39 -13.56
C GLN A 505 28.25 13.07 -12.97
N ILE A 506 27.15 12.33 -12.74
CA ILE A 506 25.91 12.86 -12.16
C ILE A 506 26.12 13.58 -10.82
N TYR A 507 27.11 13.18 -10.04
CA TYR A 507 27.44 13.86 -8.78
C TYR A 507 27.85 15.31 -9.06
N TYR A 508 28.75 15.52 -10.03
CA TYR A 508 29.26 16.86 -10.40
C TYR A 508 28.18 17.68 -11.10
N ASP A 509 27.33 17.05 -11.91
CA ASP A 509 26.21 17.72 -12.57
C ASP A 509 25.18 18.27 -11.57
N ARG A 510 25.01 17.60 -10.43
CA ARG A 510 24.03 17.98 -9.40
C ARG A 510 24.60 18.89 -8.31
N ASN A 511 25.87 18.68 -7.95
CA ASN A 511 26.51 19.39 -6.82
C ASN A 511 27.52 20.47 -7.28
N GLY A 512 27.76 20.53 -8.57
CA GLY A 512 28.78 21.43 -9.14
C GLY A 512 30.21 20.86 -9.05
N GLY A 513 31.13 21.52 -9.69
CA GLY A 513 32.53 21.09 -9.82
C GLY A 513 32.81 20.37 -11.13
N THR A 514 34.06 19.93 -11.30
CA THR A 514 34.48 19.20 -12.50
C THR A 514 35.02 17.83 -12.07
N ARG A 515 34.57 16.79 -12.74
CA ARG A 515 35.04 15.42 -12.49
C ARG A 515 36.54 15.34 -12.77
N PRO A 516 37.36 14.90 -11.81
CA PRO A 516 38.81 14.72 -12.03
C PRO A 516 39.10 13.77 -13.19
N LYS A 517 40.10 14.08 -13.98
CA LYS A 517 40.59 13.16 -15.00
C LYS A 517 41.32 12.02 -14.32
N VAL A 518 40.91 10.79 -14.62
CA VAL A 518 41.54 9.57 -14.09
C VAL A 518 42.69 9.18 -15.01
N THR A 519 43.84 8.85 -14.42
CA THR A 519 45.01 8.25 -15.09
C THR A 519 45.02 6.72 -14.84
N ASP A 520 46.05 6.03 -15.28
CA ASP A 520 46.31 4.64 -14.94
C ASP A 520 47.28 4.52 -13.74
N PHE A 521 47.34 3.31 -13.17
CA PHE A 521 48.18 3.02 -12.02
C PHE A 521 49.67 3.38 -12.26
N CYS A 522 50.27 2.96 -13.38
CA CYS A 522 51.68 3.19 -13.67
C CYS A 522 52.00 4.68 -13.77
N THR A 523 51.14 5.46 -14.44
CA THR A 523 51.30 6.92 -14.56
C THR A 523 51.25 7.60 -13.19
N ALA A 524 50.30 7.17 -12.33
CA ALA A 524 50.18 7.74 -10.98
C ALA A 524 51.33 7.33 -10.06
N TYR A 525 51.82 6.08 -10.21
CA TYR A 525 52.96 5.55 -9.47
C TYR A 525 54.25 6.27 -9.83
N ASP A 526 54.54 6.46 -11.11
CA ASP A 526 55.71 7.20 -11.59
C ASP A 526 55.65 8.67 -11.18
N ALA A 527 54.48 9.25 -11.00
CA ALA A 527 54.29 10.60 -10.50
C ALA A 527 54.38 10.70 -8.97
N GLY A 528 54.64 9.61 -8.24
CA GLY A 528 54.73 9.59 -6.78
C GLY A 528 53.41 9.88 -6.06
N GLN A 529 52.27 9.59 -6.71
CA GLN A 529 50.93 9.86 -6.18
C GLN A 529 50.35 8.66 -5.40
N ILE A 530 51.05 7.51 -5.37
CA ILE A 530 50.64 6.27 -4.73
C ILE A 530 51.52 6.01 -3.53
N ASP A 531 50.97 6.06 -2.33
CA ASP A 531 51.64 5.83 -1.05
C ASP A 531 51.28 4.47 -0.39
N TRP A 532 50.33 3.76 -0.96
CA TRP A 532 49.75 2.53 -0.42
C TRP A 532 50.23 1.24 -1.16
N TYR A 533 51.04 1.36 -2.21
CA TYR A 533 51.57 0.22 -2.91
C TYR A 533 52.79 -0.34 -2.15
N SER A 534 52.79 -1.65 -1.88
CA SER A 534 53.85 -2.33 -1.12
C SER A 534 54.58 -3.40 -1.93
N GLY A 535 54.30 -3.50 -3.23
CA GLY A 535 54.98 -4.44 -4.12
C GLY A 535 56.30 -3.94 -4.64
N ASP A 536 57.02 -4.84 -5.33
CA ASP A 536 58.31 -4.63 -5.96
C ASP A 536 58.31 -4.95 -7.47
N TYR A 537 57.13 -5.13 -8.05
CA TYR A 537 56.93 -5.55 -9.44
C TYR A 537 57.37 -4.42 -10.40
N ASP A 538 58.24 -4.71 -11.36
CA ASP A 538 58.63 -3.79 -12.42
C ASP A 538 57.65 -3.76 -13.57
N PHE A 539 56.68 -2.87 -13.49
CA PHE A 539 55.66 -2.69 -14.55
C PHE A 539 56.22 -2.15 -15.87
N LYS A 540 57.51 -1.76 -15.93
CA LYS A 540 58.21 -1.23 -17.16
C LYS A 540 58.79 -2.36 -17.99
N GLU A 541 59.16 -3.45 -17.36
CA GLU A 541 59.76 -4.64 -18.03
C GLU A 541 58.73 -5.63 -18.61
N GLN A 542 57.44 -5.36 -18.51
CA GLN A 542 56.44 -6.24 -19.15
C GLN A 542 56.66 -6.27 -20.66
N LYS A 543 57.46 -7.23 -21.13
CA LYS A 543 57.41 -7.67 -22.51
C LYS A 543 55.98 -8.13 -22.79
N ILE A 544 55.38 -7.58 -23.85
CA ILE A 544 54.16 -8.12 -24.43
C ILE A 544 54.42 -9.59 -24.66
N VAL A 545 53.89 -10.49 -23.83
CA VAL A 545 53.89 -11.92 -24.12
C VAL A 545 52.92 -12.03 -25.29
N GLU A 546 53.48 -12.16 -26.51
CA GLU A 546 52.72 -12.52 -27.68
C GLU A 546 51.92 -13.76 -27.31
N ALA A 547 50.58 -13.65 -27.48
CA ALA A 547 49.64 -14.70 -27.25
C ALA A 547 50.22 -16.01 -27.82
N THR A 548 50.52 -16.96 -26.93
CA THR A 548 51.03 -18.28 -27.30
C THR A 548 50.05 -18.89 -28.28
N THR A 549 50.51 -19.04 -29.51
CA THR A 549 49.75 -19.63 -30.61
C THR A 549 49.07 -20.93 -30.18
N ALA A 550 47.83 -21.08 -30.64
CA ALA A 550 47.07 -22.32 -30.55
C ALA A 550 47.93 -23.54 -30.90
N PRO A 551 47.69 -24.73 -30.32
CA PRO A 551 48.50 -25.91 -30.56
C PRO A 551 48.57 -26.19 -32.05
N VAL A 552 49.81 -26.34 -32.55
CA VAL A 552 50.13 -26.67 -33.92
C VAL A 552 49.43 -27.99 -34.26
N ALA A 553 48.59 -27.98 -35.29
CA ALA A 553 47.96 -29.17 -35.79
C ALA A 553 49.06 -30.08 -36.40
N THR A 554 49.24 -31.22 -35.81
CA THR A 554 50.06 -32.31 -36.34
C THR A 554 49.16 -33.29 -37.08
N ASP A 555 49.69 -33.85 -38.18
CA ASP A 555 49.03 -34.96 -38.90
C ASP A 555 49.00 -36.24 -38.08
N ALA A 556 48.27 -37.26 -38.52
CA ALA A 556 48.07 -38.50 -37.80
C ALA A 556 49.42 -39.33 -37.64
N GLN A 557 50.53 -38.82 -38.15
CA GLN A 557 51.88 -39.40 -38.08
C GLN A 557 52.84 -38.51 -37.26
N GLY A 558 52.40 -37.40 -36.68
CA GLY A 558 53.23 -36.58 -35.78
C GLY A 558 54.14 -35.55 -36.47
N ASN A 559 53.92 -35.20 -37.74
CA ASN A 559 54.77 -34.29 -38.50
C ASN A 559 54.14 -32.90 -38.56
N THR A 560 54.93 -31.81 -38.37
CA THR A 560 54.55 -30.43 -38.42
C THR A 560 54.27 -29.98 -39.86
N ILE A 561 53.09 -29.49 -40.19
CA ILE A 561 52.76 -28.95 -41.52
C ILE A 561 53.36 -27.55 -41.63
N LYS A 562 54.39 -27.37 -42.48
CA LYS A 562 54.95 -26.07 -42.86
C LYS A 562 54.09 -25.45 -43.95
N GLU A 563 53.40 -24.38 -43.68
CA GLU A 563 52.79 -23.52 -44.68
C GLU A 563 53.76 -22.38 -45.03
N THR A 564 53.98 -22.20 -46.34
CA THR A 564 54.93 -21.24 -46.95
C THR A 564 54.29 -19.81 -46.95
N GLN A 565 55.02 -18.85 -46.39
CA GLN A 565 54.62 -17.42 -46.43
C GLN A 565 54.76 -16.81 -47.83
N PRO A 566 53.94 -15.78 -48.12
CA PRO A 566 54.42 -14.60 -48.84
C PRO A 566 54.45 -13.37 -47.93
N GLN A 567 55.58 -12.71 -47.90
CA GLN A 567 55.80 -11.40 -47.32
C GLN A 567 54.91 -10.33 -47.98
N THR A 568 54.20 -9.57 -47.18
CA THR A 568 53.98 -8.13 -47.44
C THR A 568 53.67 -7.40 -46.13
N THR A 569 54.42 -6.38 -45.90
CA THR A 569 54.40 -5.42 -44.81
C THR A 569 53.14 -4.56 -44.85
N GLN A 570 52.27 -4.66 -43.78
CA GLN A 570 51.38 -3.58 -43.36
C GLN A 570 51.10 -3.68 -41.84
N PRO A 571 50.81 -2.55 -41.14
CA PRO A 571 50.76 -2.53 -39.68
C PRO A 571 49.60 -3.35 -39.12
N ALA A 572 49.85 -4.05 -38.00
CA ALA A 572 48.89 -4.93 -37.34
C ALA A 572 47.60 -4.22 -37.01
N THR A 573 46.52 -4.60 -37.66
CA THR A 573 45.15 -4.23 -37.32
C THR A 573 44.79 -4.99 -36.04
N GLN A 574 44.45 -4.28 -34.98
CA GLN A 574 43.89 -4.85 -33.74
C GLN A 574 42.72 -5.75 -34.09
N ALA A 575 42.68 -6.94 -33.54
CA ALA A 575 41.56 -7.87 -33.71
C ALA A 575 40.29 -7.20 -33.13
N LYS A 576 39.28 -7.01 -33.98
CA LYS A 576 37.98 -6.43 -33.59
C LYS A 576 37.22 -7.40 -32.73
N VAL A 577 36.88 -6.97 -31.50
CA VAL A 577 36.03 -7.72 -30.58
C VAL A 577 34.58 -7.38 -30.88
N TYR A 578 33.70 -8.37 -30.99
CA TYR A 578 32.29 -8.21 -31.26
C TYR A 578 31.47 -8.74 -30.10
N VAL A 579 30.38 -8.03 -29.78
CA VAL A 579 29.35 -8.38 -28.80
C VAL A 579 28.00 -8.54 -29.47
N THR A 580 27.09 -9.27 -28.85
CA THR A 580 25.77 -9.57 -29.40
C THR A 580 24.71 -8.65 -28.73
N VAL A 581 23.99 -7.88 -29.54
CA VAL A 581 22.87 -7.06 -29.11
C VAL A 581 21.57 -7.65 -29.61
N LYS A 582 20.64 -7.97 -28.70
CA LYS A 582 19.31 -8.51 -28.99
C LYS A 582 18.24 -7.51 -28.57
N PHE A 583 17.37 -7.14 -29.48
CA PHE A 583 16.15 -6.40 -29.21
C PHE A 583 14.99 -7.37 -29.11
N VAL A 584 14.16 -7.25 -28.06
CA VAL A 584 13.03 -8.16 -27.82
C VAL A 584 11.70 -7.43 -27.97
N ASN A 585 10.61 -8.19 -28.15
CA ASN A 585 9.25 -7.66 -28.22
C ASN A 585 8.76 -7.16 -26.84
N TYR A 586 7.51 -6.65 -26.79
CA TYR A 586 6.93 -6.02 -25.60
C TYR A 586 6.88 -6.92 -24.36
N ASP A 587 6.79 -8.22 -24.49
CA ASP A 587 6.73 -9.20 -23.38
C ASP A 587 8.07 -9.95 -23.14
N GLY A 588 9.12 -9.60 -23.90
CA GLY A 588 10.44 -10.19 -23.77
C GLY A 588 10.58 -11.61 -24.33
N THR A 589 9.51 -12.20 -24.87
CA THR A 589 9.50 -13.62 -25.30
C THR A 589 10.11 -13.87 -26.68
N LYS A 590 10.18 -12.84 -27.53
CA LYS A 590 10.64 -12.95 -28.91
C LYS A 590 11.74 -11.96 -29.23
N VAL A 591 12.86 -12.43 -29.75
CA VAL A 591 13.91 -11.57 -30.31
C VAL A 591 13.43 -11.04 -31.67
N ILE A 592 13.35 -9.71 -31.81
CA ILE A 592 12.97 -9.04 -33.04
C ILE A 592 14.16 -8.59 -33.87
N SER A 593 15.33 -8.40 -33.24
CA SER A 593 16.59 -8.13 -33.93
C SER A 593 17.76 -8.66 -33.11
N GLU A 594 18.72 -9.31 -33.78
CA GLU A 594 19.99 -9.77 -33.20
C GLU A 594 21.13 -9.26 -34.06
N GLN A 595 22.09 -8.57 -33.45
CA GLN A 595 23.21 -7.92 -34.18
C GLN A 595 24.53 -8.22 -33.48
N LYS A 596 25.58 -8.51 -34.27
CA LYS A 596 26.96 -8.49 -33.79
C LYS A 596 27.55 -7.11 -33.99
N VAL A 597 27.91 -6.47 -32.90
CA VAL A 597 28.39 -5.07 -32.86
C VAL A 597 29.83 -5.09 -32.38
N GLU A 598 30.71 -4.37 -33.08
CA GLU A 598 32.09 -4.16 -32.64
C GLU A 598 32.09 -3.38 -31.33
N VAL A 599 32.86 -3.81 -30.33
CA VAL A 599 32.94 -3.15 -29.01
C VAL A 599 33.22 -1.66 -29.15
N GLY A 600 32.42 -0.84 -28.46
CA GLY A 600 32.48 0.63 -28.54
C GLY A 600 31.75 1.23 -29.75
N LYS A 601 31.03 0.42 -30.54
CA LYS A 601 30.16 0.89 -31.64
C LYS A 601 28.70 0.80 -31.29
N SER A 602 27.86 1.49 -32.07
CA SER A 602 26.41 1.52 -31.88
C SER A 602 25.73 0.31 -32.51
N ALA A 603 24.74 -0.25 -31.84
CA ALA A 603 23.77 -1.12 -32.49
C ALA A 603 22.73 -0.27 -33.27
N LYS A 604 22.05 -0.90 -34.22
CA LYS A 604 20.96 -0.26 -34.99
C LYS A 604 19.61 -0.64 -34.39
N ALA A 605 18.80 0.36 -33.97
CA ALA A 605 17.44 0.11 -33.55
C ALA A 605 16.61 -0.58 -34.63
N PRO A 606 15.84 -1.65 -34.31
CA PRO A 606 14.83 -2.18 -35.22
C PRO A 606 13.65 -1.21 -35.34
N GLU A 607 12.62 -1.58 -36.13
CA GLU A 607 11.34 -0.86 -36.17
C GLU A 607 10.70 -0.85 -34.78
N ASP A 608 9.97 0.23 -34.48
CA ASP A 608 9.31 0.42 -33.18
C ASP A 608 8.31 -0.74 -32.94
N PRO A 609 8.43 -1.46 -31.84
CA PRO A 609 7.55 -2.57 -31.54
C PRO A 609 6.16 -2.06 -31.13
N VAL A 610 5.14 -2.85 -31.41
CA VAL A 610 3.75 -2.56 -31.03
C VAL A 610 3.37 -3.45 -29.86
N MET A 611 2.83 -2.84 -28.79
CA MET A 611 2.19 -3.54 -27.69
C MET A 611 0.67 -3.55 -27.94
N PRO A 612 -0.01 -4.72 -27.87
CA PRO A 612 -1.45 -4.78 -28.02
C PRO A 612 -2.17 -3.97 -26.96
N SER A 613 -3.21 -3.23 -27.38
CA SER A 613 -4.10 -2.53 -26.47
C SER A 613 -4.91 -3.51 -25.62
N ASP A 614 -5.23 -3.16 -24.40
CA ASP A 614 -6.21 -3.85 -23.55
C ASP A 614 -7.55 -3.10 -23.50
N ASP A 615 -8.48 -3.52 -22.63
CA ASP A 615 -9.82 -2.91 -22.52
C ASP A 615 -9.81 -1.46 -22.02
N TYR A 616 -8.71 -1.02 -21.40
CA TYR A 616 -8.62 0.27 -20.71
C TYR A 616 -7.56 1.20 -21.31
N TYR A 617 -6.49 0.65 -21.91
CA TYR A 617 -5.32 1.41 -22.35
C TYR A 617 -4.88 1.06 -23.76
N ASP A 618 -4.45 2.09 -24.47
CA ASP A 618 -3.56 2.00 -25.62
C ASP A 618 -2.12 2.20 -25.12
N TYR A 619 -1.14 1.55 -25.75
CA TYR A 619 0.25 1.60 -25.32
C TYR A 619 1.10 2.28 -26.40
N VAL A 620 1.75 3.38 -26.05
CA VAL A 620 2.59 4.17 -26.96
C VAL A 620 4.05 3.87 -26.67
N PHE A 621 4.79 3.45 -27.71
CA PHE A 621 6.23 3.23 -27.62
C PHE A 621 6.97 4.53 -27.29
N LYS A 622 7.87 4.51 -26.31
CA LYS A 622 8.65 5.67 -25.82
C LYS A 622 10.16 5.49 -26.00
N GLY A 623 10.57 4.41 -26.62
CA GLY A 623 11.98 4.11 -26.85
C GLY A 623 12.40 2.78 -26.22
N TRP A 624 13.67 2.52 -26.27
CA TRP A 624 14.29 1.30 -25.75
C TRP A 624 14.82 1.52 -24.34
N GLN A 625 14.77 0.50 -23.48
CA GLN A 625 15.12 0.60 -22.07
C GLN A 625 16.62 0.85 -21.82
N LEU A 626 17.48 0.40 -22.70
CA LEU A 626 18.93 0.55 -22.59
C LEU A 626 19.49 1.39 -23.74
N ASP A 627 20.57 2.14 -23.48
CA ASP A 627 21.32 2.83 -24.52
C ASP A 627 22.21 1.82 -25.28
N PHE A 628 22.21 1.91 -26.58
CA PHE A 628 22.95 1.04 -27.49
C PHE A 628 23.84 1.81 -28.48
N LYS A 629 24.16 3.07 -28.14
CA LYS A 629 25.05 3.93 -28.96
C LYS A 629 26.50 3.50 -28.87
N GLU A 630 26.89 2.94 -27.72
CA GLU A 630 28.25 2.41 -27.51
C GLU A 630 28.12 1.10 -26.74
N VAL A 631 28.29 -0.02 -27.42
CA VAL A 631 28.06 -1.35 -26.85
C VAL A 631 29.37 -2.00 -26.47
N TYR A 632 29.52 -2.36 -25.20
CA TYR A 632 30.74 -2.96 -24.66
C TYR A 632 30.56 -4.41 -24.19
N SER A 633 29.36 -4.92 -24.13
CA SER A 633 29.04 -6.30 -23.73
C SER A 633 27.78 -6.79 -24.46
N ASP A 634 27.52 -8.08 -24.40
CA ASP A 634 26.26 -8.65 -24.86
C ASP A 634 25.08 -7.97 -24.13
N MET A 635 24.02 -7.61 -24.88
CA MET A 635 22.85 -6.88 -24.36
C MET A 635 21.54 -7.48 -24.86
N ILE A 636 20.53 -7.52 -23.96
CA ILE A 636 19.13 -7.75 -24.33
C ILE A 636 18.36 -6.46 -24.01
N ILE A 637 17.73 -5.88 -25.00
CA ILE A 637 17.10 -4.56 -24.94
C ILE A 637 15.60 -4.72 -25.13
N ALA A 638 14.82 -4.40 -24.11
CA ALA A 638 13.36 -4.39 -24.17
C ALA A 638 12.80 -2.99 -24.49
N PRO A 639 11.60 -2.89 -25.09
CA PRO A 639 10.95 -1.61 -25.35
C PRO A 639 10.31 -1.04 -24.09
N ASN A 640 10.17 0.28 -24.05
CA ASN A 640 9.43 1.02 -23.03
C ASN A 640 8.13 1.56 -23.62
N PHE A 641 6.99 1.30 -22.93
CA PHE A 641 5.67 1.74 -23.34
C PHE A 641 5.00 2.61 -22.28
N GLU A 642 4.29 3.63 -22.70
CA GLU A 642 3.46 4.47 -21.85
C GLU A 642 1.98 4.11 -22.07
N PRO A 643 1.23 3.76 -21.01
CA PRO A 643 -0.20 3.50 -21.12
C PRO A 643 -0.99 4.81 -21.31
N VAL A 644 -1.85 4.87 -22.31
CA VAL A 644 -2.76 5.98 -22.60
C VAL A 644 -4.19 5.48 -22.38
N LEU A 645 -4.91 6.10 -21.46
CA LEU A 645 -6.28 5.70 -21.13
C LEU A 645 -7.23 5.89 -22.31
N LYS A 646 -7.97 4.85 -22.69
CA LYS A 646 -9.03 4.92 -23.70
C LYS A 646 -10.21 5.73 -23.17
N VAL A 647 -10.58 6.82 -23.86
CA VAL A 647 -11.79 7.58 -23.54
C VAL A 647 -12.98 6.73 -23.97
N LYS A 648 -13.75 6.18 -23.01
CA LYS A 648 -15.07 5.59 -23.30
C LYS A 648 -15.96 6.69 -23.86
N PRO A 649 -16.67 6.46 -24.99
CA PRO A 649 -17.71 7.39 -25.45
C PRO A 649 -18.76 7.52 -24.33
N THR A 650 -19.07 8.75 -23.93
CA THR A 650 -20.17 9.03 -23.00
C THR A 650 -21.48 8.64 -23.70
N GLU A 651 -22.40 7.98 -23.01
CA GLU A 651 -23.70 7.47 -23.51
C GLU A 651 -24.58 8.54 -24.22
N THR A 652 -24.20 9.79 -24.20
CA THR A 652 -24.90 10.92 -24.86
C THR A 652 -24.67 10.99 -26.38
N GLN A 653 -23.73 10.23 -26.96
CA GLN A 653 -23.47 10.24 -28.41
C GLN A 653 -24.07 9.03 -29.17
N ALA A 654 -24.63 8.06 -28.43
CA ALA A 654 -25.25 6.89 -29.04
C ALA A 654 -26.71 7.13 -29.48
N GLU A 655 -27.36 8.21 -29.02
CA GLU A 655 -28.74 8.57 -29.45
C GLU A 655 -28.79 9.44 -30.71
N GLU A 656 -27.70 10.10 -31.11
CA GLU A 656 -27.67 10.93 -32.32
C GLU A 656 -27.37 10.13 -33.62
N VAL A 657 -26.77 8.94 -33.52
CA VAL A 657 -26.45 8.10 -34.70
C VAL A 657 -27.57 7.12 -35.04
N ALA A 658 -28.59 6.97 -34.18
CA ALA A 658 -29.78 6.16 -34.45
C ALA A 658 -30.96 6.97 -35.04
N ALA A 659 -30.78 8.27 -35.30
CA ALA A 659 -31.80 9.16 -35.84
C ALA A 659 -31.47 9.72 -37.25
N GLU A 660 -30.35 9.28 -37.88
CA GLU A 660 -30.07 9.39 -39.30
C GLU A 660 -30.12 7.99 -39.97
#